data_dd607ee4813dbc81fd092ecec31deb1f
#
_entry.id   dd607ee4813dbc81fd092ecec31deb1f
#
_cell.length_a   1.000
_cell.length_b   1.000
_cell.length_c   1.000
_cell.angle_alpha   90.00
_cell.angle_beta   90.00
_cell.angle_gamma   90.00
#
_symmetry.space_group_name_H-M   'P 1'
#
loop_
_entity.id
_entity.type
_entity.pdbx_description
1 polymer ?
#
loop_
_entity_poly.entity_id
_entity_poly.type
_entity_poly.pdbx_seq_one_letter_code
_entity_poly.pdbx_strand_id
1 'polypeptide(L)'
;MKARPRKSGRAPAAIPADPILVTADLSAWAGDRIAHAGHEAALLGKVETMRLAPDGRAVEAKVRDQGPIPYRVRVELNDGGDLSSRCECPFEGGPACKHAIAMLESLRFPRPAVLHVAGSQKRARRAGRLARGQGRILTPAPVLAGTLLAAPGEWAFTRDERVEIAREEELKARKQRARKERAAIARLRGPGGPPRFRVAGHGAKGAYTVTLRGLDPSLASCTCPDFEKSELSTCKHIERVRAWYLRQPKRSPGPYVSLWWRPMEWPTSVPDPLREIRCDVVDAIVPEPLRGMTAPDGYLLPPGNGASPAAALEAAIERARGIAEASGLFFDLDPAVEERLNEERAQEELATRLGTVAIGDDTWRDVVTGLGFQLHPYQDDGALFLARRGRAFLADDMGLGKTLQAIVATLLLRRTAGIAKALVVCPASLKHQWAREIEKACGEKAQIVEGSRTARAAMYRKFKHGFLVLNYELALRDLDLVRRAAAELVILDEAQRIKNWDTKTAKAIKELRSPFAFVLTGTPLENRLSELHSLVEFLNPRALGPRWRLLPIHAVTEPGGKVVAYEALDVLRARLSGFFLRRERSEVLDQLPPRTDNTFWTEMTPTQWRPYRRHARRVATLLAQNRPLKTAEVRLLLQALTSMRILCNAWAQYEWARAEARLASSGADGDLRWIHSPKIEEFAHVLEDLLERPGAKVVVFSQWERLLRLAHYAVKPLLTRRGERASVFHGGMDTRTRQNVIDNFRVDETTRVLFSTDAGGLGLNLQDAASVVVNLEVPWNPAVLEQRIGRVHRMGQRESVQVLHFVTRGAIEERVRQVVENKKALFEGLLVDEVDRVVLDEAVQASFVERVRTLMSA
;
A
#
# COMPACT_ATOMS: atom_id res chain seq x y z
N MET A 1 27.36 -16.45 64.87
CA MET A 1 28.10 -16.67 63.62
C MET A 1 27.69 -15.63 62.64
N LYS A 2 28.54 -14.66 62.32
CA LYS A 2 28.26 -13.52 61.43
C LYS A 2 28.48 -13.93 59.98
N ALA A 3 27.44 -13.77 59.12
CA ALA A 3 27.53 -13.98 57.70
C ALA A 3 28.27 -12.80 57.03
N ARG A 4 29.30 -13.06 56.25
CA ARG A 4 30.05 -12.10 55.41
C ARG A 4 29.26 -11.76 54.17
N PRO A 5 29.22 -10.49 53.71
CA PRO A 5 28.55 -10.11 52.45
C PRO A 5 29.33 -10.60 51.23
N ARG A 6 28.60 -11.20 50.27
CA ARG A 6 29.13 -11.58 48.95
C ARG A 6 29.42 -10.32 48.12
N LYS A 7 30.67 -10.14 47.71
CA LYS A 7 31.08 -9.14 46.72
C LYS A 7 30.39 -9.41 45.41
N SER A 8 29.61 -8.45 44.92
CA SER A 8 29.07 -8.40 43.56
C SER A 8 30.20 -8.26 42.53
N GLY A 9 30.51 -9.33 41.81
CA GLY A 9 31.46 -9.27 40.70
C GLY A 9 30.89 -8.44 39.56
N ARG A 10 31.50 -7.31 39.27
CA ARG A 10 31.26 -6.57 38.02
C ARG A 10 31.56 -7.48 36.84
N ALA A 11 30.66 -7.55 35.86
CA ALA A 11 30.93 -8.12 34.54
C ALA A 11 32.14 -7.39 33.91
N PRO A 12 33.08 -8.08 33.26
CA PRO A 12 34.16 -7.41 32.56
C PRO A 12 33.58 -6.51 31.46
N ALA A 13 34.06 -5.27 31.40
CA ALA A 13 33.71 -4.32 30.36
C ALA A 13 34.02 -4.94 28.99
N ALA A 14 33.13 -4.76 28.01
CA ALA A 14 33.37 -5.13 26.63
C ALA A 14 34.57 -4.30 26.12
N ILE A 15 35.57 -4.98 25.56
CA ILE A 15 36.73 -4.30 24.95
C ILE A 15 36.26 -3.71 23.63
N PRO A 16 36.34 -2.37 23.42
CA PRO A 16 35.97 -1.79 22.14
C PRO A 16 36.99 -2.17 21.05
N ALA A 17 36.55 -2.32 19.81
CA ALA A 17 37.46 -2.42 18.68
C ALA A 17 38.26 -1.14 18.50
N ASP A 18 39.49 -1.24 18.02
CA ASP A 18 40.30 -0.07 17.70
C ASP A 18 39.54 0.81 16.67
N PRO A 19 39.46 2.11 16.90
CA PRO A 19 38.74 3.01 15.99
C PRO A 19 39.16 2.86 14.52
N ILE A 20 40.41 2.57 14.23
CA ILE A 20 40.93 2.42 12.86
C ILE A 20 40.29 1.18 12.18
N LEU A 21 40.07 0.08 12.88
CA LEU A 21 39.39 -1.11 12.32
C LEU A 21 37.93 -0.79 11.89
N VAL A 22 37.32 0.20 12.52
CA VAL A 22 35.92 0.60 12.26
C VAL A 22 35.81 1.74 11.26
N THR A 23 36.80 2.63 11.17
CA THR A 23 36.75 3.86 10.34
C THR A 23 37.62 3.84 9.09
N ALA A 24 38.41 2.81 8.87
CA ALA A 24 39.34 2.72 7.72
C ALA A 24 38.61 2.88 6.40
N ASP A 25 39.19 3.60 5.47
CA ASP A 25 38.72 3.68 4.09
C ASP A 25 39.05 2.36 3.37
N LEU A 26 38.04 1.51 3.20
CA LEU A 26 38.19 0.19 2.62
C LEU A 26 38.40 0.22 1.11
N SER A 27 37.91 1.28 0.42
CA SER A 27 38.16 1.51 -0.99
C SER A 27 39.59 1.92 -1.25
N ALA A 28 40.13 2.81 -0.44
CA ALA A 28 41.54 3.18 -0.50
C ALA A 28 42.48 1.99 -0.16
N TRP A 29 42.04 1.12 0.78
CA TRP A 29 42.88 -0.03 1.17
C TRP A 29 42.87 -1.19 0.17
N ALA A 30 41.72 -1.56 -0.37
CA ALA A 30 41.53 -2.76 -1.17
C ALA A 30 41.22 -2.49 -2.65
N GLY A 31 40.91 -1.24 -2.99
CA GLY A 31 40.37 -0.83 -4.31
C GLY A 31 38.85 -1.02 -4.38
N ASP A 32 38.19 -0.11 -5.10
CA ASP A 32 36.73 -0.02 -5.17
C ASP A 32 36.02 -1.32 -5.52
N ARG A 33 36.54 -2.07 -6.48
CA ARG A 33 35.94 -3.34 -6.93
C ARG A 33 35.94 -4.40 -5.83
N ILE A 34 37.00 -4.49 -5.04
CA ILE A 34 37.13 -5.48 -3.96
C ILE A 34 36.34 -5.00 -2.75
N ALA A 35 36.38 -3.71 -2.43
CA ALA A 35 35.59 -3.10 -1.37
C ALA A 35 34.09 -3.32 -1.63
N HIS A 36 33.61 -3.08 -2.83
CA HIS A 36 32.21 -3.33 -3.22
C HIS A 36 31.82 -4.81 -3.08
N ALA A 37 32.63 -5.74 -3.58
CA ALA A 37 32.34 -7.17 -3.46
C ALA A 37 32.37 -7.68 -2.00
N GLY A 38 33.17 -7.08 -1.15
CA GLY A 38 33.24 -7.39 0.27
C GLY A 38 32.04 -6.83 1.04
N HIS A 39 31.65 -5.61 0.72
CA HIS A 39 30.45 -4.98 1.25
C HIS A 39 29.19 -5.82 0.93
N GLU A 40 29.03 -6.25 -0.32
CA GLU A 40 27.96 -7.17 -0.74
C GLU A 40 27.99 -8.48 0.07
N ALA A 41 29.16 -9.07 0.30
CA ALA A 41 29.29 -10.29 1.08
C ALA A 41 28.88 -10.09 2.55
N ALA A 42 29.17 -8.94 3.14
CA ALA A 42 28.71 -8.57 4.49
C ALA A 42 27.20 -8.44 4.56
N LEU A 43 26.60 -7.74 3.60
CA LEU A 43 25.15 -7.57 3.47
C LEU A 43 24.40 -8.89 3.32
N LEU A 44 24.95 -9.81 2.53
CA LEU A 44 24.38 -11.13 2.32
C LEU A 44 24.52 -12.04 3.56
N GLY A 45 25.10 -11.54 4.66
CA GLY A 45 25.30 -12.29 5.89
C GLY A 45 26.27 -13.45 5.73
N LYS A 46 27.25 -13.33 4.84
CA LYS A 46 28.25 -14.35 4.57
C LYS A 46 29.25 -14.51 5.73
N VAL A 47 29.32 -13.57 6.65
CA VAL A 47 30.13 -13.66 7.88
C VAL A 47 29.37 -14.46 8.93
N GLU A 48 29.82 -15.69 9.21
CA GLU A 48 29.15 -16.62 10.13
C GLU A 48 29.51 -16.42 11.60
N THR A 49 30.80 -16.18 11.85
CA THR A 49 31.32 -15.97 13.21
C THR A 49 32.43 -14.93 13.17
N MET A 50 32.48 -14.07 14.20
CA MET A 50 33.51 -13.04 14.32
C MET A 50 34.02 -13.00 15.75
N ARG A 51 35.32 -12.81 15.92
CA ARG A 51 36.01 -12.71 17.20
C ARG A 51 36.96 -11.52 17.20
N LEU A 52 36.80 -10.65 18.16
CA LEU A 52 37.72 -9.54 18.39
C LEU A 52 38.83 -10.02 19.34
N ALA A 53 40.09 -9.66 19.05
CA ALA A 53 41.23 -9.94 19.92
C ALA A 53 41.08 -9.20 21.27
N PRO A 54 41.74 -9.68 22.37
CA PRO A 54 41.62 -9.05 23.69
C PRO A 54 42.13 -7.61 23.75
N ASP A 55 43.02 -7.23 22.85
CA ASP A 55 43.59 -5.88 22.72
C ASP A 55 42.77 -4.94 21.83
N GLY A 56 41.71 -5.45 21.17
CA GLY A 56 40.86 -4.70 20.23
C GLY A 56 41.48 -4.41 18.86
N ARG A 57 42.76 -4.82 18.62
CA ARG A 57 43.53 -4.48 17.41
C ARG A 57 43.49 -5.52 16.30
N ALA A 58 42.89 -6.67 16.53
CA ALA A 58 42.71 -7.68 15.51
C ALA A 58 41.31 -8.29 15.55
N VAL A 59 40.78 -8.67 14.40
CA VAL A 59 39.50 -9.37 14.25
C VAL A 59 39.67 -10.61 13.39
N GLU A 60 39.06 -11.72 13.83
CA GLU A 60 39.02 -13.00 13.12
C GLU A 60 37.57 -13.36 12.80
N ALA A 61 37.32 -13.85 11.58
CA ALA A 61 36.00 -14.30 11.18
C ALA A 61 36.01 -15.57 10.34
N LYS A 62 34.85 -16.22 10.24
CA LYS A 62 34.56 -17.21 9.21
C LYS A 62 33.59 -16.62 8.22
N VAL A 63 33.97 -16.55 6.95
CA VAL A 63 33.19 -15.94 5.86
C VAL A 63 32.87 -17.00 4.84
N ARG A 64 31.59 -17.25 4.59
CA ARG A 64 31.11 -18.20 3.59
C ARG A 64 30.99 -17.53 2.23
N ASP A 65 31.59 -18.12 1.21
CA ASP A 65 31.42 -17.70 -0.18
C ASP A 65 30.62 -18.76 -0.96
N GLN A 66 31.12 -19.20 -2.10
CA GLN A 66 30.41 -20.13 -3.00
C GLN A 66 30.56 -21.61 -2.60
N GLY A 67 31.48 -21.95 -1.71
CA GLY A 67 31.78 -23.31 -1.26
C GLY A 67 31.08 -23.72 0.05
N PRO A 68 31.10 -25.05 0.35
CA PRO A 68 30.51 -25.56 1.57
C PRO A 68 31.31 -25.23 2.85
N ILE A 69 32.60 -24.90 2.70
CA ILE A 69 33.52 -24.62 3.83
C ILE A 69 33.77 -23.10 3.86
N PRO A 70 33.53 -22.42 5.00
CA PRO A 70 33.80 -20.99 5.11
C PRO A 70 35.31 -20.73 5.25
N TYR A 71 35.81 -19.66 4.61
CA TYR A 71 37.16 -19.18 4.71
C TYR A 71 37.42 -18.57 6.11
N ARG A 72 38.57 -18.84 6.68
CA ARG A 72 39.05 -18.10 7.86
C ARG A 72 39.73 -16.83 7.43
N VAL A 73 39.33 -15.74 8.03
CA VAL A 73 39.83 -14.40 7.72
C VAL A 73 40.31 -13.74 9.01
N ARG A 74 41.47 -13.11 8.96
CA ARG A 74 41.99 -12.28 10.04
C ARG A 74 42.43 -10.93 9.47
N VAL A 75 42.02 -9.85 10.11
CA VAL A 75 42.53 -8.51 9.88
C VAL A 75 43.10 -7.97 11.18
N GLU A 76 44.27 -7.41 11.12
CA GLU A 76 44.98 -6.85 12.26
C GLU A 76 45.58 -5.47 11.91
N LEU A 77 45.69 -4.64 12.95
CA LEU A 77 46.32 -3.35 12.90
C LEU A 77 47.77 -3.51 13.31
N ASN A 78 48.72 -3.22 12.42
CA ASN A 78 50.16 -3.27 12.71
C ASN A 78 50.58 -2.14 13.66
N ASP A 79 51.78 -2.25 14.25
CA ASP A 79 52.29 -1.22 15.17
C ASP A 79 52.46 0.15 14.55
N GLY A 80 52.56 0.24 13.21
CA GLY A 80 52.55 1.48 12.43
C GLY A 80 51.16 2.09 12.17
N GLY A 81 50.09 1.43 12.59
CA GLY A 81 48.71 1.90 12.35
C GLY A 81 48.11 1.46 11.01
N ASP A 82 48.80 0.61 10.22
CA ASP A 82 48.31 0.12 8.93
C ASP A 82 47.55 -1.20 9.10
N LEU A 83 46.51 -1.39 8.23
CA LEU A 83 45.76 -2.62 8.19
C LEU A 83 46.50 -3.71 7.39
N SER A 84 46.52 -4.91 7.93
CA SER A 84 46.98 -6.11 7.22
C SER A 84 45.91 -7.20 7.28
N SER A 85 45.79 -8.00 6.22
CA SER A 85 44.79 -9.09 6.17
C SER A 85 45.43 -10.43 5.78
N ARG A 86 44.90 -11.55 6.36
CA ARG A 86 45.17 -12.92 5.95
C ARG A 86 43.83 -13.64 5.76
N CYS A 87 43.69 -14.30 4.61
CA CYS A 87 42.52 -15.08 4.27
C CYS A 87 42.91 -16.40 3.61
N GLU A 88 42.19 -17.47 3.90
CA GLU A 88 42.41 -18.80 3.27
C GLU A 88 41.84 -18.88 1.83
N CYS A 89 41.32 -17.80 1.28
CA CYS A 89 40.82 -17.80 -0.10
C CYS A 89 41.98 -17.68 -1.11
N PRO A 90 41.78 -18.16 -2.37
CA PRO A 90 42.79 -18.14 -3.41
C PRO A 90 43.06 -16.77 -4.04
N PHE A 91 42.79 -15.68 -3.33
CA PHE A 91 43.00 -14.31 -3.84
C PHE A 91 44.42 -13.83 -3.52
N GLU A 92 45.23 -13.53 -4.56
CA GLU A 92 46.61 -13.05 -4.44
C GLU A 92 46.83 -11.61 -4.98
N GLY A 93 45.71 -10.88 -5.27
CA GLY A 93 45.77 -9.64 -6.05
C GLY A 93 45.84 -8.33 -5.29
N GLY A 94 46.20 -8.27 -3.97
CA GLY A 94 46.26 -7.00 -3.25
C GLY A 94 46.33 -7.16 -1.72
N PRO A 95 46.27 -6.02 -0.99
CA PRO A 95 46.41 -6.02 0.49
C PRO A 95 45.24 -6.64 1.22
N ALA A 96 44.05 -6.72 0.57
CA ALA A 96 42.86 -7.35 1.13
C ALA A 96 41.99 -8.01 0.04
N CYS A 97 41.31 -9.11 0.43
CA CYS A 97 40.30 -9.74 -0.41
C CYS A 97 38.87 -9.32 0.01
N LYS A 98 37.87 -9.62 -0.82
CA LYS A 98 36.44 -9.34 -0.51
C LYS A 98 35.97 -9.92 0.85
N HIS A 99 36.60 -11.02 1.35
CA HIS A 99 36.23 -11.62 2.64
C HIS A 99 36.76 -10.82 3.82
N ALA A 100 37.95 -10.19 3.71
CA ALA A 100 38.50 -9.27 4.70
C ALA A 100 37.65 -8.01 4.81
N ILE A 101 37.22 -7.47 3.66
CA ILE A 101 36.29 -6.34 3.60
C ILE A 101 34.93 -6.70 4.22
N ALA A 102 34.36 -7.86 3.88
CA ALA A 102 33.09 -8.33 4.43
C ALA A 102 33.13 -8.46 5.95
N MET A 103 34.26 -8.89 6.49
CA MET A 103 34.46 -8.99 7.95
C MET A 103 34.51 -7.60 8.60
N LEU A 104 35.28 -6.66 8.05
CA LEU A 104 35.35 -5.28 8.59
C LEU A 104 34.01 -4.56 8.47
N GLU A 105 33.29 -4.70 7.36
CA GLU A 105 31.94 -4.19 7.20
C GLU A 105 30.97 -4.77 8.24
N SER A 106 31.08 -6.06 8.53
CA SER A 106 30.27 -6.71 9.57
C SER A 106 30.69 -6.31 10.99
N LEU A 107 31.91 -5.83 11.19
CA LEU A 107 32.36 -5.26 12.47
C LEU A 107 31.78 -3.84 12.65
N ARG A 108 31.75 -3.06 11.60
CA ARG A 108 31.11 -1.72 11.59
C ARG A 108 29.62 -1.79 11.87
N PHE A 109 28.95 -2.83 11.36
CA PHE A 109 27.49 -3.02 11.46
C PHE A 109 27.17 -4.40 12.03
N PRO A 110 27.42 -4.67 13.34
CA PRO A 110 27.27 -5.98 13.92
C PRO A 110 25.80 -6.44 13.94
N ARG A 111 25.53 -7.56 13.29
CA ARG A 111 24.27 -8.28 13.47
C ARG A 111 24.31 -9.03 14.84
N PRO A 112 23.21 -9.12 15.61
CA PRO A 112 23.20 -9.59 17.00
C PRO A 112 23.72 -11.01 17.26
N ALA A 113 24.01 -11.82 16.25
CA ALA A 113 24.38 -13.23 16.38
C ALA A 113 25.87 -13.55 16.13
N VAL A 114 26.70 -12.59 15.72
CA VAL A 114 27.99 -12.87 15.07
C VAL A 114 29.20 -12.54 15.96
N LEU A 115 29.09 -11.67 16.96
CA LEU A 115 30.24 -11.20 17.75
C LEU A 115 30.52 -12.02 19.01
N HIS A 116 31.67 -12.71 19.06
CA HIS A 116 32.19 -13.36 20.24
C HIS A 116 33.50 -12.71 20.65
N VAL A 117 33.60 -12.22 21.89
CA VAL A 117 34.88 -11.71 22.46
C VAL A 117 35.71 -12.86 22.93
N ALA A 118 36.95 -13.00 22.45
CA ALA A 118 37.90 -14.03 22.86
C ALA A 118 38.34 -13.80 24.31
N GLY A 119 37.94 -14.67 25.23
CA GLY A 119 38.27 -14.56 26.64
C GLY A 119 37.37 -15.38 27.57
N SER A 120 36.17 -15.77 27.15
CA SER A 120 35.20 -16.47 28.03
C SER A 120 35.24 -18.01 27.97
N GLN A 121 35.98 -18.62 27.04
CA GLN A 121 35.92 -20.08 26.84
C GLN A 121 36.65 -20.95 27.86
N LYS A 122 37.62 -20.43 28.66
CA LYS A 122 38.28 -21.24 29.68
C LYS A 122 37.43 -21.53 30.95
N ARG A 123 36.38 -20.72 31.20
CA ARG A 123 35.45 -20.96 32.33
C ARG A 123 34.18 -21.75 31.94
N ALA A 124 33.79 -21.80 30.67
CA ALA A 124 32.57 -22.50 30.22
C ALA A 124 32.72 -24.03 30.19
N ARG A 125 33.92 -24.58 30.06
CA ARG A 125 34.12 -26.04 30.05
C ARG A 125 33.99 -26.73 31.44
N ARG A 126 33.93 -25.94 32.54
CA ARG A 126 33.71 -26.48 33.89
C ARG A 126 32.27 -26.36 34.40
N ALA A 127 31.40 -25.58 33.68
CA ALA A 127 29.99 -25.39 34.01
C ALA A 127 29.05 -26.18 33.10
N GLY A 128 29.55 -27.00 32.19
CA GLY A 128 28.82 -27.67 31.11
C GLY A 128 27.98 -28.88 31.49
N ARG A 129 27.53 -29.02 32.75
CA ARG A 129 26.62 -30.11 33.18
C ARG A 129 25.32 -29.68 33.85
N LEU A 130 25.08 -28.38 33.99
CA LEU A 130 23.80 -27.88 34.56
C LEU A 130 23.46 -26.52 33.95
N ALA A 131 22.83 -26.49 32.81
CA ALA A 131 21.85 -25.47 32.37
C ALA A 131 21.52 -25.64 30.88
N ARG A 132 20.59 -26.51 30.57
CA ARG A 132 19.76 -26.39 29.36
C ARG A 132 18.77 -25.27 29.64
N GLY A 133 18.84 -24.18 28.86
CA GLY A 133 17.79 -23.15 28.82
C GLY A 133 18.18 -21.85 29.51
N GLN A 134 18.71 -20.96 28.76
CA GLN A 134 18.53 -19.50 28.79
C GLN A 134 19.72 -18.82 28.07
N GLY A 135 19.57 -18.55 26.79
CA GLY A 135 20.46 -17.65 26.05
C GLY A 135 20.29 -16.22 26.56
N ARG A 136 21.29 -15.71 27.24
CA ARG A 136 21.38 -14.28 27.58
C ARG A 136 21.69 -13.50 26.31
N ILE A 137 20.77 -12.69 25.90
CA ILE A 137 20.98 -11.62 24.90
C ILE A 137 21.77 -10.53 25.64
N LEU A 138 22.98 -10.23 25.15
CA LEU A 138 23.72 -9.04 25.56
C LEU A 138 23.07 -7.82 24.87
N THR A 139 22.53 -6.90 25.67
CA THR A 139 22.15 -5.57 25.23
C THR A 139 23.37 -4.83 24.69
N PRO A 140 23.30 -4.11 23.58
CA PRO A 140 24.37 -3.23 23.13
C PRO A 140 24.61 -2.15 24.21
N ALA A 141 25.87 -1.87 24.50
CA ALA A 141 26.25 -0.76 25.34
C ALA A 141 25.74 0.56 24.73
N PRO A 142 25.36 1.53 25.56
CA PRO A 142 24.96 2.83 25.01
C PRO A 142 26.17 3.42 24.28
N VAL A 143 25.95 3.75 23.00
CA VAL A 143 26.89 4.51 22.20
C VAL A 143 27.08 5.85 22.91
N LEU A 144 28.32 6.20 23.21
CA LEU A 144 28.69 7.48 23.82
C LEU A 144 28.05 8.62 23.03
N ALA A 145 27.16 9.34 23.68
CA ALA A 145 26.66 10.60 23.22
C ALA A 145 27.85 11.58 23.08
N GLY A 146 28.33 11.80 21.88
CA GLY A 146 29.43 12.73 21.62
C GLY A 146 30.13 12.56 20.27
N THR A 147 29.83 11.51 19.49
CA THR A 147 30.37 11.39 18.15
C THR A 147 29.30 11.78 17.15
N LEU A 148 29.59 12.83 16.40
CA LEU A 148 28.82 13.38 15.29
C LEU A 148 27.84 12.35 14.70
N LEU A 149 26.54 12.60 14.90
CA LEU A 149 25.51 12.01 14.07
C LEU A 149 25.81 12.49 12.64
N ALA A 150 26.36 11.58 11.81
CA ALA A 150 26.33 11.78 10.39
C ALA A 150 24.89 12.14 10.00
N ALA A 151 24.74 13.15 9.16
CA ALA A 151 23.42 13.60 8.70
C ALA A 151 22.65 12.36 8.20
N PRO A 152 21.33 12.25 8.44
CA PRO A 152 20.55 11.12 7.96
C PRO A 152 20.69 11.06 6.42
N GLY A 153 21.53 10.19 5.92
CA GLY A 153 21.81 10.08 4.48
C GLY A 153 23.15 9.49 4.08
N GLU A 154 24.19 9.53 4.94
CA GLU A 154 25.54 9.09 4.55
C GLU A 154 25.76 7.56 4.57
N TRP A 155 24.84 6.77 5.10
CA TRP A 155 24.93 5.30 5.17
C TRP A 155 23.74 4.56 4.56
N ALA A 156 22.88 5.29 3.85
CA ALA A 156 21.82 4.69 3.05
C ALA A 156 22.39 4.19 1.72
N PHE A 157 22.09 2.94 1.37
CA PHE A 157 22.35 2.44 0.00
C PHE A 157 21.85 3.43 -1.02
N THR A 158 22.60 3.59 -2.10
CA THR A 158 22.11 4.30 -3.27
C THR A 158 20.83 3.63 -3.77
N ARG A 159 20.01 4.37 -4.47
CA ARG A 159 18.78 3.86 -5.06
C ARG A 159 19.02 2.61 -5.91
N ASP A 160 20.08 2.62 -6.73
CA ASP A 160 20.41 1.52 -7.64
C ASP A 160 20.84 0.27 -6.87
N GLU A 161 21.62 0.39 -5.80
CA GLU A 161 21.99 -0.72 -4.92
C GLU A 161 20.76 -1.35 -4.25
N ARG A 162 19.85 -0.55 -3.75
CA ARG A 162 18.60 -1.06 -3.14
C ARG A 162 17.77 -1.86 -4.14
N VAL A 163 17.66 -1.36 -5.37
CA VAL A 163 16.93 -2.04 -6.45
C VAL A 163 17.62 -3.36 -6.81
N GLU A 164 18.94 -3.39 -6.92
CA GLU A 164 19.66 -4.62 -7.30
C GLU A 164 19.58 -5.70 -6.20
N ILE A 165 19.70 -5.31 -4.93
CA ILE A 165 19.51 -6.23 -3.79
C ILE A 165 18.11 -6.85 -3.83
N ALA A 166 17.07 -6.03 -3.98
CA ALA A 166 15.70 -6.52 -4.05
C ALA A 166 15.46 -7.43 -5.26
N ARG A 167 16.08 -7.11 -6.40
CA ARG A 167 16.06 -7.93 -7.62
C ARG A 167 16.65 -9.31 -7.38
N GLU A 168 17.84 -9.38 -6.79
CA GLU A 168 18.49 -10.66 -6.49
C GLU A 168 17.65 -11.54 -5.55
N GLU A 169 17.07 -10.96 -4.50
CA GLU A 169 16.20 -11.67 -3.57
C GLU A 169 15.00 -12.29 -4.29
N GLU A 170 14.37 -11.54 -5.17
CA GLU A 170 13.23 -12.01 -5.94
C GLU A 170 13.61 -13.09 -6.96
N LEU A 171 14.78 -12.98 -7.60
CA LEU A 171 15.31 -14.02 -8.47
C LEU A 171 15.60 -15.32 -7.70
N LYS A 172 16.21 -15.21 -6.51
CA LYS A 172 16.44 -16.37 -5.61
C LYS A 172 15.12 -17.03 -5.21
N ALA A 173 14.11 -16.24 -4.87
CA ALA A 173 12.78 -16.74 -4.51
C ALA A 173 12.11 -17.50 -5.67
N ARG A 174 12.24 -17.04 -6.93
CA ARG A 174 11.69 -17.72 -8.11
C ARG A 174 12.40 -19.03 -8.40
N LYS A 175 13.73 -19.06 -8.32
CA LYS A 175 14.52 -20.28 -8.46
C LYS A 175 14.14 -21.32 -7.39
N GLN A 176 13.93 -20.92 -6.14
CA GLN A 176 13.47 -21.82 -5.07
C GLN A 176 12.07 -22.36 -5.34
N ARG A 177 11.12 -21.50 -5.77
CA ARG A 177 9.77 -21.93 -6.16
C ARG A 177 9.79 -22.92 -7.32
N ALA A 178 10.61 -22.68 -8.35
CA ALA A 178 10.78 -23.58 -9.50
C ALA A 178 11.29 -24.97 -9.10
N ARG A 179 12.17 -25.08 -8.11
CA ARG A 179 12.68 -26.35 -7.57
C ARG A 179 11.65 -27.14 -6.78
N LYS A 180 10.79 -26.45 -6.04
CA LYS A 180 9.74 -27.07 -5.19
C LYS A 180 8.53 -27.53 -6.00
N GLU A 181 8.24 -26.90 -7.13
CA GLU A 181 7.02 -27.13 -7.90
C GLU A 181 7.21 -28.30 -8.89
N ARG A 182 6.36 -29.32 -8.79
CA ARG A 182 6.36 -30.48 -9.70
C ARG A 182 5.33 -30.29 -10.82
N ALA A 183 5.54 -29.27 -11.68
CA ALA A 183 4.66 -29.07 -12.83
C ALA A 183 5.05 -29.96 -14.03
N ALA A 184 4.06 -30.52 -14.71
CA ALA A 184 4.30 -31.26 -15.97
C ALA A 184 4.74 -30.28 -17.08
N ILE A 185 5.73 -30.69 -17.89
CA ILE A 185 6.25 -29.93 -19.02
C ILE A 185 6.01 -30.73 -20.28
N ALA A 186 5.36 -30.18 -21.28
CA ALA A 186 5.16 -30.75 -22.57
C ALA A 186 5.72 -29.83 -23.66
N ARG A 187 6.57 -30.35 -24.57
CA ARG A 187 7.07 -29.57 -25.71
C ARG A 187 5.95 -29.43 -26.74
N LEU A 188 5.70 -28.22 -27.18
CA LEU A 188 4.77 -27.92 -28.27
C LEU A 188 5.47 -28.14 -29.60
N ARG A 189 4.75 -28.74 -30.58
CA ARG A 189 5.27 -28.88 -31.96
C ARG A 189 4.93 -27.63 -32.75
N GLY A 190 5.85 -27.12 -33.53
CA GLY A 190 5.69 -25.97 -34.42
C GLY A 190 6.51 -26.14 -35.70
N PRO A 191 6.20 -25.38 -36.77
CA PRO A 191 6.83 -25.51 -38.07
C PRO A 191 8.25 -24.97 -38.13
N GLY A 192 8.73 -24.26 -37.09
CA GLY A 192 10.04 -23.62 -36.97
C GLY A 192 10.09 -22.69 -35.78
N GLY A 193 11.20 -21.94 -35.62
CA GLY A 193 11.37 -20.92 -34.59
C GLY A 193 11.67 -21.47 -33.19
N PRO A 194 11.56 -20.62 -32.15
CA PRO A 194 12.00 -20.95 -30.81
C PRO A 194 11.18 -22.10 -30.19
N PRO A 195 11.83 -23.02 -29.44
CA PRO A 195 11.13 -24.10 -28.77
C PRO A 195 10.15 -23.56 -27.72
N ARG A 196 8.90 -24.05 -27.81
CA ARG A 196 7.81 -23.69 -26.92
C ARG A 196 7.40 -24.84 -26.03
N PHE A 197 7.08 -24.56 -24.78
CA PHE A 197 6.74 -25.57 -23.75
C PHE A 197 5.48 -25.18 -23.04
N ARG A 198 4.56 -26.13 -22.92
CA ARG A 198 3.37 -26.00 -22.09
C ARG A 198 3.70 -26.49 -20.69
N VAL A 199 3.48 -25.64 -19.70
CA VAL A 199 3.70 -25.92 -18.28
C VAL A 199 2.36 -25.89 -17.58
N ALA A 200 2.00 -26.98 -16.89
CA ALA A 200 0.74 -27.06 -16.13
C ALA A 200 0.73 -26.02 -15.01
N GLY A 201 -0.36 -25.25 -14.89
CA GLY A 201 -0.58 -24.35 -13.79
C GLY A 201 -1.09 -25.06 -12.53
N HIS A 202 -0.99 -24.41 -11.37
CA HIS A 202 -1.60 -24.92 -10.13
C HIS A 202 -3.11 -24.68 -10.12
N GLY A 203 -3.90 -25.75 -9.91
CA GLY A 203 -5.36 -25.68 -9.80
C GLY A 203 -6.08 -25.46 -11.15
N ALA A 204 -7.27 -24.87 -11.11
CA ALA A 204 -8.13 -24.62 -12.29
C ALA A 204 -7.60 -23.55 -13.27
N LYS A 205 -6.44 -22.98 -13.03
CA LYS A 205 -5.83 -21.88 -13.80
C LYS A 205 -5.01 -22.37 -14.99
N GLY A 206 -5.50 -23.23 -15.83
CA GLY A 206 -4.93 -23.53 -17.15
C GLY A 206 -3.43 -23.88 -17.20
N ALA A 207 -2.86 -23.92 -18.38
CA ALA A 207 -1.42 -24.12 -18.63
C ALA A 207 -0.81 -22.83 -19.21
N TYR A 208 0.45 -22.57 -18.87
CA TYR A 208 1.22 -21.45 -19.40
C TYR A 208 2.18 -21.92 -20.49
N THR A 209 2.47 -21.04 -21.45
CA THR A 209 3.45 -21.31 -22.51
C THR A 209 4.76 -20.60 -22.18
N VAL A 210 5.85 -21.35 -22.17
CA VAL A 210 7.22 -20.83 -22.05
C VAL A 210 7.88 -20.96 -23.41
N THR A 211 8.46 -19.87 -23.93
CA THR A 211 9.24 -19.83 -25.15
C THR A 211 10.72 -19.60 -24.81
N LEU A 212 11.64 -20.46 -25.27
CA LEU A 212 13.07 -20.33 -25.03
C LEU A 212 13.76 -19.90 -26.34
N ARG A 213 14.34 -18.69 -26.35
CA ARG A 213 15.15 -18.18 -27.49
C ARG A 213 16.65 -18.37 -27.27
N GLY A 214 17.03 -18.81 -26.08
CA GLY A 214 18.39 -19.10 -25.67
C GLY A 214 18.44 -19.78 -24.32
N LEU A 215 19.64 -20.11 -23.85
CA LEU A 215 19.84 -20.70 -22.51
C LEU A 215 19.86 -19.68 -21.38
N ASP A 216 20.08 -18.41 -21.71
CA ASP A 216 19.94 -17.33 -20.76
C ASP A 216 18.46 -17.10 -20.41
N PRO A 217 18.09 -16.96 -19.13
CA PRO A 217 16.71 -16.64 -18.73
C PRO A 217 16.18 -15.37 -19.41
N SER A 218 17.07 -14.40 -19.65
CA SER A 218 16.72 -13.13 -20.28
C SER A 218 16.30 -13.26 -21.75
N LEU A 219 16.54 -14.40 -22.39
CA LEU A 219 16.11 -14.75 -23.75
C LEU A 219 14.88 -15.68 -23.76
N ALA A 220 14.09 -15.66 -22.70
CA ALA A 220 12.90 -16.48 -22.59
C ALA A 220 11.67 -15.62 -22.26
N SER A 221 10.49 -16.03 -22.75
CA SER A 221 9.20 -15.45 -22.38
C SER A 221 8.27 -16.48 -21.79
N CYS A 222 7.25 -16.01 -21.02
CA CYS A 222 6.23 -16.85 -20.45
C CYS A 222 4.89 -16.12 -20.40
N THR A 223 3.79 -16.80 -20.73
CA THR A 223 2.43 -16.22 -20.67
C THR A 223 1.85 -16.15 -19.26
N CYS A 224 2.65 -16.35 -18.20
CA CYS A 224 2.14 -16.28 -16.84
C CYS A 224 2.14 -14.85 -16.30
N PRO A 225 1.17 -14.49 -15.42
CA PRO A 225 1.10 -13.14 -14.84
C PRO A 225 2.34 -12.72 -14.02
N ASP A 226 3.12 -13.69 -13.50
CA ASP A 226 4.35 -13.38 -12.76
C ASP A 226 5.45 -12.87 -13.72
N PHE A 227 5.55 -13.41 -14.94
CA PHE A 227 6.47 -12.91 -15.95
C PHE A 227 6.06 -11.52 -16.45
N GLU A 228 4.78 -11.36 -16.76
CA GLU A 228 4.21 -10.12 -17.30
C GLU A 228 4.38 -8.92 -16.34
N LYS A 229 4.21 -9.16 -15.02
CA LYS A 229 4.17 -8.09 -14.02
C LYS A 229 5.49 -7.89 -13.26
N SER A 230 6.45 -8.79 -13.38
CA SER A 230 7.62 -8.79 -12.50
C SER A 230 8.82 -8.00 -13.00
N GLU A 231 8.90 -7.72 -14.29
CA GLU A 231 10.06 -7.05 -14.93
C GLU A 231 11.44 -7.73 -14.67
N LEU A 232 11.44 -8.97 -14.20
CA LEU A 232 12.65 -9.72 -13.87
C LEU A 232 13.18 -10.55 -15.03
N SER A 233 12.54 -10.45 -16.18
CA SER A 233 12.84 -11.27 -17.37
C SER A 233 12.84 -12.78 -17.10
N THR A 234 12.31 -13.22 -15.97
CA THR A 234 12.17 -14.64 -15.61
C THR A 234 11.00 -14.87 -14.66
N CYS A 235 10.53 -16.11 -14.59
CA CYS A 235 9.54 -16.59 -13.64
C CYS A 235 9.84 -18.03 -13.24
N LYS A 236 9.14 -18.56 -12.25
CA LYS A 236 9.30 -19.96 -11.83
C LYS A 236 9.13 -20.97 -12.97
N HIS A 237 8.29 -20.69 -13.97
CA HIS A 237 8.05 -21.58 -15.11
C HIS A 237 9.24 -21.59 -16.09
N ILE A 238 9.80 -20.42 -16.39
CA ILE A 238 11.04 -20.30 -17.19
C ILE A 238 12.18 -21.05 -16.51
N GLU A 239 12.42 -20.79 -15.22
CA GLU A 239 13.50 -21.45 -14.48
C GLU A 239 13.33 -22.99 -14.45
N ARG A 240 12.10 -23.46 -14.35
CA ARG A 240 11.79 -24.88 -14.38
C ARG A 240 11.98 -25.51 -15.75
N VAL A 241 11.48 -24.86 -16.82
CA VAL A 241 11.63 -25.33 -18.21
C VAL A 241 13.10 -25.37 -18.60
N ARG A 242 13.87 -24.32 -18.25
CA ARG A 242 15.34 -24.30 -18.48
C ARG A 242 16.03 -25.47 -17.80
N ALA A 243 15.78 -25.69 -16.51
CA ALA A 243 16.37 -26.81 -15.76
C ALA A 243 16.01 -28.17 -16.37
N TRP A 244 14.79 -28.32 -16.93
CA TRP A 244 14.38 -29.52 -17.65
C TRP A 244 15.03 -29.62 -19.03
N TYR A 245 15.04 -28.53 -19.82
CA TYR A 245 15.56 -28.48 -21.18
C TYR A 245 17.06 -28.76 -21.23
N LEU A 246 17.83 -28.30 -20.27
CA LEU A 246 19.26 -28.56 -20.15
C LEU A 246 19.62 -30.06 -20.03
N ARG A 247 18.68 -30.90 -19.62
CA ARG A 247 18.83 -32.36 -19.46
C ARG A 247 18.38 -33.13 -20.69
N GLN A 248 17.82 -32.47 -21.70
CA GLN A 248 17.34 -33.12 -22.94
C GLN A 248 18.36 -33.00 -24.05
N PRO A 249 18.34 -33.96 -25.05
CA PRO A 249 19.15 -33.81 -26.26
C PRO A 249 18.79 -32.51 -26.99
N LYS A 250 19.80 -31.71 -27.32
CA LYS A 250 19.59 -30.44 -27.99
C LYS A 250 19.37 -30.68 -29.48
N ARG A 251 18.28 -30.18 -30.06
CA ARG A 251 18.06 -30.01 -31.48
C ARG A 251 18.02 -28.51 -31.76
N SER A 252 18.88 -28.04 -32.72
CA SER A 252 18.78 -26.66 -33.17
C SER A 252 17.39 -26.41 -33.78
N PRO A 253 16.71 -25.32 -33.46
CA PRO A 253 15.42 -24.99 -34.05
C PRO A 253 15.54 -24.51 -35.51
N GLY A 254 16.74 -24.36 -36.05
CA GLY A 254 17.03 -23.67 -37.30
C GLY A 254 17.16 -22.15 -37.11
N PRO A 255 17.58 -21.44 -38.16
CA PRO A 255 17.74 -19.99 -38.11
C PRO A 255 16.38 -19.28 -38.17
N TYR A 256 16.17 -18.29 -37.29
CA TYR A 256 14.94 -17.50 -37.24
C TYR A 256 15.17 -16.06 -36.72
N VAL A 257 14.21 -15.17 -37.07
CA VAL A 257 14.07 -13.83 -36.49
C VAL A 257 12.89 -13.87 -35.52
N SER A 258 13.04 -13.39 -34.30
CA SER A 258 11.96 -13.34 -33.31
C SER A 258 11.73 -11.92 -32.83
N LEU A 259 10.52 -11.43 -33.02
CA LEU A 259 10.01 -10.24 -32.31
C LEU A 259 9.22 -10.68 -31.08
N TRP A 260 9.63 -10.24 -29.94
CA TRP A 260 9.01 -10.64 -28.68
C TRP A 260 9.03 -9.55 -27.62
N TRP A 261 8.03 -9.58 -26.75
CA TRP A 261 7.91 -8.65 -25.67
C TRP A 261 8.75 -9.10 -24.48
N ARG A 262 9.61 -8.18 -24.02
CA ARG A 262 10.37 -8.35 -22.79
C ARG A 262 10.07 -7.21 -21.85
N PRO A 263 9.47 -7.46 -20.66
CA PRO A 263 9.31 -6.43 -19.66
C PRO A 263 10.65 -5.83 -19.30
N MET A 264 10.84 -4.56 -19.60
CA MET A 264 12.07 -3.86 -19.23
C MET A 264 12.08 -3.50 -17.74
N GLU A 265 13.29 -3.52 -17.18
CA GLU A 265 13.59 -2.79 -15.96
C GLU A 265 13.63 -1.30 -16.32
N TRP A 266 12.65 -0.57 -15.84
CA TRP A 266 12.48 0.84 -16.17
C TRP A 266 13.58 1.70 -15.53
N PRO A 267 14.38 2.45 -16.31
CA PRO A 267 14.97 3.68 -15.83
C PRO A 267 13.88 4.72 -15.61
N THR A 268 14.19 5.80 -14.94
CA THR A 268 13.35 6.89 -14.45
C THR A 268 12.43 7.60 -15.47
N SER A 269 12.37 7.18 -16.73
CA SER A 269 11.60 7.82 -17.81
C SER A 269 10.26 7.13 -18.10
N VAL A 270 9.33 7.87 -18.71
CA VAL A 270 8.01 7.41 -19.15
C VAL A 270 8.10 6.18 -20.05
N PRO A 271 7.19 5.19 -19.90
CA PRO A 271 7.15 3.99 -20.75
C PRO A 271 7.09 4.31 -22.25
N ASP A 272 8.03 3.78 -23.00
CA ASP A 272 7.95 3.72 -24.47
C ASP A 272 7.64 2.28 -24.89
N PRO A 273 6.44 2.00 -25.45
CA PRO A 273 6.03 0.66 -25.81
C PRO A 273 6.99 -0.08 -26.75
N LEU A 274 7.69 0.65 -27.60
CA LEU A 274 8.65 0.06 -28.56
C LEU A 274 9.92 -0.43 -27.89
N ARG A 275 10.36 0.24 -26.82
CA ARG A 275 11.53 -0.17 -26.04
C ARG A 275 11.30 -1.43 -25.20
N GLU A 276 10.08 -1.96 -25.17
CA GLU A 276 9.78 -3.26 -24.56
C GLU A 276 9.84 -4.41 -25.56
N ILE A 277 9.98 -4.13 -26.87
CA ILE A 277 10.00 -5.15 -27.90
C ILE A 277 11.44 -5.41 -28.33
N ARG A 278 11.88 -6.67 -28.25
CA ARG A 278 13.17 -7.13 -28.73
C ARG A 278 13.01 -7.79 -30.09
N CYS A 279 14.03 -7.58 -30.91
CA CYS A 279 14.26 -8.30 -32.17
C CYS A 279 15.55 -9.09 -32.04
N ASP A 280 15.45 -10.40 -31.93
CA ASP A 280 16.61 -11.30 -31.86
C ASP A 280 16.70 -12.17 -33.10
N VAL A 281 17.89 -12.34 -33.63
CA VAL A 281 18.24 -13.29 -34.72
C VAL A 281 19.03 -14.43 -34.10
N VAL A 282 18.56 -15.67 -34.31
CA VAL A 282 19.15 -16.86 -33.70
C VAL A 282 19.65 -17.81 -34.80
N ASP A 283 20.80 -18.39 -34.58
CA ASP A 283 21.48 -19.35 -35.47
C ASP A 283 21.72 -18.81 -36.91
N ALA A 284 21.77 -17.47 -37.11
CA ALA A 284 22.07 -16.82 -38.39
C ALA A 284 22.84 -15.50 -38.16
N ILE A 285 23.44 -14.98 -39.24
CA ILE A 285 24.03 -13.63 -39.24
C ILE A 285 22.89 -12.61 -39.23
N VAL A 286 23.00 -11.59 -38.36
CA VAL A 286 21.99 -10.52 -38.31
C VAL A 286 22.00 -9.73 -39.62
N PRO A 287 20.91 -9.74 -40.40
CA PRO A 287 20.81 -8.94 -41.64
C PRO A 287 21.02 -7.45 -41.33
N GLU A 288 21.79 -6.76 -42.18
CA GLU A 288 22.15 -5.35 -42.02
C GLU A 288 20.92 -4.43 -41.82
N PRO A 289 19.79 -4.61 -42.55
CA PRO A 289 18.59 -3.80 -42.33
C PRO A 289 17.96 -3.98 -40.92
N LEU A 290 18.12 -5.14 -40.27
CA LEU A 290 17.64 -5.37 -38.90
C LEU A 290 18.51 -4.63 -37.88
N ARG A 291 19.83 -4.50 -38.11
CA ARG A 291 20.71 -3.71 -37.23
C ARG A 291 20.30 -2.26 -37.16
N GLY A 292 19.81 -1.65 -38.26
CA GLY A 292 19.30 -0.28 -38.27
C GLY A 292 17.96 -0.09 -37.54
N MET A 293 17.29 -1.19 -37.21
CA MET A 293 16.00 -1.12 -36.45
C MET A 293 16.16 -1.33 -34.96
N THR A 294 17.31 -1.74 -34.48
CA THR A 294 17.51 -2.13 -33.08
C THR A 294 18.66 -1.35 -32.45
N ALA A 295 18.50 -1.06 -31.15
CA ALA A 295 19.60 -0.61 -30.33
C ALA A 295 20.61 -1.76 -30.08
N PRO A 296 21.84 -1.48 -29.62
CA PRO A 296 22.86 -2.49 -29.34
C PRO A 296 22.43 -3.61 -28.40
N ASP A 297 21.47 -3.34 -27.54
CA ASP A 297 20.85 -4.28 -26.58
C ASP A 297 19.70 -5.12 -27.18
N GLY A 298 19.41 -4.93 -28.50
CA GLY A 298 18.40 -5.68 -29.24
C GLY A 298 16.95 -5.17 -29.15
N TYR A 299 16.70 -4.07 -28.47
CA TYR A 299 15.36 -3.45 -28.42
C TYR A 299 15.10 -2.61 -29.67
N LEU A 300 13.82 -2.53 -30.09
CA LEU A 300 13.44 -1.68 -31.22
C LEU A 300 13.73 -0.22 -30.93
N LEU A 301 14.25 0.48 -31.93
CA LEU A 301 14.42 1.94 -31.85
C LEU A 301 13.09 2.65 -32.09
N PRO A 302 12.80 3.74 -31.38
CA PRO A 302 11.60 4.55 -31.61
C PRO A 302 11.67 5.15 -33.05
N PRO A 303 10.52 5.24 -33.74
CA PRO A 303 10.47 5.85 -35.06
C PRO A 303 10.77 7.34 -34.97
N GLY A 304 11.66 7.82 -35.86
CA GLY A 304 12.05 9.23 -35.92
C GLY A 304 10.96 10.21 -36.43
N ASN A 305 9.75 9.75 -36.76
CA ASN A 305 8.82 10.47 -37.62
C ASN A 305 7.54 10.94 -36.95
N GLY A 306 7.43 10.96 -35.64
CA GLY A 306 6.19 11.37 -34.95
C GLY A 306 5.00 10.42 -35.22
N ALA A 307 5.26 9.20 -35.69
CA ALA A 307 4.24 8.17 -35.85
C ALA A 307 3.67 7.78 -34.47
N SER A 308 2.38 7.41 -34.45
CA SER A 308 1.78 6.91 -33.23
C SER A 308 2.42 5.58 -32.77
N PRO A 309 2.40 5.25 -31.48
CA PRO A 309 2.97 4.00 -30.96
C PRO A 309 2.46 2.74 -31.67
N ALA A 310 1.15 2.67 -31.99
CA ALA A 310 0.58 1.53 -32.71
C ALA A 310 1.09 1.45 -34.15
N ALA A 311 1.07 2.57 -34.87
CA ALA A 311 1.55 2.62 -36.26
C ALA A 311 3.05 2.29 -36.34
N ALA A 312 3.83 2.76 -35.38
CA ALA A 312 5.26 2.48 -35.30
C ALA A 312 5.56 1.00 -35.05
N LEU A 313 4.82 0.37 -34.13
CA LEU A 313 4.97 -1.05 -33.82
C LEU A 313 4.51 -1.92 -35.00
N GLU A 314 3.44 -1.57 -35.68
CA GLU A 314 2.96 -2.27 -36.89
C GLU A 314 3.99 -2.21 -38.02
N ALA A 315 4.54 -1.04 -38.30
CA ALA A 315 5.58 -0.87 -39.30
C ALA A 315 6.84 -1.65 -38.95
N ALA A 316 7.22 -1.72 -37.68
CA ALA A 316 8.35 -2.51 -37.21
C ALA A 316 8.12 -4.03 -37.41
N ILE A 317 6.92 -4.54 -37.12
CA ILE A 317 6.54 -5.94 -37.34
C ILE A 317 6.63 -6.29 -38.83
N GLU A 318 6.01 -5.50 -39.70
CA GLU A 318 6.00 -5.78 -41.15
C GLU A 318 7.41 -5.68 -41.76
N ARG A 319 8.19 -4.69 -41.33
CA ARG A 319 9.59 -4.56 -41.81
C ARG A 319 10.46 -5.73 -41.36
N ALA A 320 10.36 -6.18 -40.11
CA ALA A 320 11.11 -7.32 -39.60
C ALA A 320 10.69 -8.62 -40.32
N ARG A 321 9.42 -8.79 -40.62
CA ARG A 321 8.87 -9.91 -41.39
C ARG A 321 9.45 -9.95 -42.82
N GLY A 322 9.34 -8.84 -43.53
CA GLY A 322 9.90 -8.76 -44.89
C GLY A 322 11.39 -9.01 -44.98
N ILE A 323 12.18 -8.53 -44.00
CA ILE A 323 13.63 -8.81 -43.93
C ILE A 323 13.90 -10.29 -43.65
N ALA A 324 13.14 -10.91 -42.76
CA ALA A 324 13.28 -12.35 -42.47
C ALA A 324 12.96 -13.19 -43.69
N GLU A 325 11.87 -12.91 -44.39
CA GLU A 325 11.50 -13.59 -45.65
C GLU A 325 12.54 -13.42 -46.73
N ALA A 326 13.03 -12.21 -46.96
CA ALA A 326 14.09 -11.93 -47.96
C ALA A 326 15.42 -12.63 -47.63
N SER A 327 15.65 -12.91 -46.34
CA SER A 327 16.86 -13.60 -45.86
C SER A 327 16.67 -15.12 -45.72
N GLY A 328 15.51 -15.68 -46.09
CA GLY A 328 15.21 -17.10 -45.96
C GLY A 328 15.10 -17.58 -44.49
N LEU A 329 14.81 -16.67 -43.54
CA LEU A 329 14.70 -16.96 -42.12
C LEU A 329 13.25 -17.16 -41.70
N PHE A 330 13.01 -18.05 -40.74
CA PHE A 330 11.69 -18.17 -40.13
C PHE A 330 11.39 -16.91 -39.30
N PHE A 331 10.20 -16.33 -39.47
CA PHE A 331 9.75 -15.20 -38.66
C PHE A 331 8.85 -15.66 -37.49
N ASP A 332 9.26 -15.36 -36.29
CA ASP A 332 8.53 -15.67 -35.03
C ASP A 332 8.01 -14.39 -34.42
N LEU A 333 6.70 -14.24 -34.35
CA LEU A 333 6.03 -13.16 -33.61
C LEU A 333 5.44 -13.70 -32.30
N ASP A 334 5.89 -13.14 -31.18
CA ASP A 334 5.37 -13.53 -29.86
C ASP A 334 3.94 -13.00 -29.71
N PRO A 335 2.96 -13.83 -29.29
CA PRO A 335 1.58 -13.38 -29.09
C PRO A 335 1.45 -12.16 -28.19
N ALA A 336 2.37 -11.94 -27.23
CA ALA A 336 2.35 -10.76 -26.37
C ALA A 336 2.61 -9.46 -27.14
N VAL A 337 3.33 -9.50 -28.27
CA VAL A 337 3.53 -8.33 -29.15
C VAL A 337 2.25 -7.98 -29.90
N GLU A 338 1.51 -8.98 -30.37
CA GLU A 338 0.22 -8.78 -31.03
C GLU A 338 -0.82 -8.21 -30.04
N GLU A 339 -0.86 -8.76 -28.82
CA GLU A 339 -1.72 -8.26 -27.76
C GLU A 339 -1.40 -6.79 -27.45
N ARG A 340 -0.11 -6.44 -27.39
CA ARG A 340 0.36 -5.06 -27.17
C ARG A 340 -0.04 -4.13 -28.31
N LEU A 341 0.13 -4.55 -29.55
CA LEU A 341 -0.30 -3.75 -30.71
C LEU A 341 -1.80 -3.48 -30.66
N ASN A 342 -2.61 -4.47 -30.32
CA ASN A 342 -4.05 -4.30 -30.18
C ASN A 342 -4.43 -3.36 -29.03
N GLU A 343 -3.72 -3.41 -27.90
CA GLU A 343 -3.89 -2.48 -26.78
C GLU A 343 -3.59 -1.04 -27.21
N GLU A 344 -2.47 -0.80 -27.89
CA GLU A 344 -2.08 0.54 -28.37
C GLU A 344 -3.08 1.08 -29.39
N ARG A 345 -3.50 0.26 -30.37
CA ARG A 345 -4.55 0.64 -31.33
C ARG A 345 -5.86 1.05 -30.65
N ALA A 346 -6.30 0.27 -29.67
CA ALA A 346 -7.52 0.55 -28.95
C ALA A 346 -7.41 1.86 -28.12
N GLN A 347 -6.23 2.14 -27.56
CA GLN A 347 -5.98 3.39 -26.84
C GLN A 347 -5.93 4.59 -27.77
N GLU A 348 -5.28 4.49 -28.94
CA GLU A 348 -5.22 5.56 -29.94
C GLU A 348 -6.61 5.85 -30.54
N GLU A 349 -7.36 4.82 -30.88
CA GLU A 349 -8.73 4.95 -31.36
C GLU A 349 -9.63 5.63 -30.34
N LEU A 350 -9.51 5.26 -29.07
CA LEU A 350 -10.20 5.89 -27.98
C LEU A 350 -9.78 7.35 -27.80
N ALA A 351 -8.47 7.62 -27.81
CA ALA A 351 -7.93 8.97 -27.68
C ALA A 351 -8.40 9.88 -28.83
N THR A 352 -8.45 9.35 -30.05
CA THR A 352 -8.97 10.08 -31.22
C THR A 352 -10.45 10.39 -31.07
N ARG A 353 -11.27 9.41 -30.72
CA ARG A 353 -12.73 9.60 -30.53
C ARG A 353 -13.07 10.54 -29.37
N LEU A 354 -12.34 10.46 -28.27
CA LEU A 354 -12.58 11.27 -27.08
C LEU A 354 -11.82 12.60 -27.10
N GLY A 355 -10.72 12.68 -27.84
CA GLY A 355 -9.94 13.91 -28.01
C GLY A 355 -10.73 15.05 -28.69
N THR A 356 -11.73 14.71 -29.50
CA THR A 356 -12.63 15.68 -30.14
C THR A 356 -13.71 16.19 -29.20
N VAL A 357 -14.03 15.50 -28.11
CA VAL A 357 -15.05 15.92 -27.16
C VAL A 357 -14.51 17.04 -26.28
N ALA A 358 -15.11 18.22 -26.37
CA ALA A 358 -14.80 19.37 -25.56
C ALA A 358 -16.03 19.81 -24.74
N ILE A 359 -15.78 20.50 -23.62
CA ILE A 359 -16.85 21.13 -22.85
C ILE A 359 -17.55 22.14 -23.75
N GLY A 360 -18.89 21.98 -23.91
CA GLY A 360 -19.71 22.84 -24.74
C GLY A 360 -19.87 22.41 -26.19
N ASP A 361 -19.28 21.31 -26.67
CA ASP A 361 -19.59 20.71 -27.96
C ASP A 361 -20.94 19.97 -27.95
N ASP A 362 -21.40 19.51 -29.12
CA ASP A 362 -22.71 18.87 -29.25
C ASP A 362 -22.79 17.54 -28.47
N THR A 363 -21.73 16.75 -28.47
CA THR A 363 -21.68 15.49 -27.71
C THR A 363 -21.74 15.74 -26.18
N TRP A 364 -21.04 16.77 -25.71
CA TRP A 364 -21.11 17.21 -24.34
C TRP A 364 -22.51 17.72 -23.97
N ARG A 365 -23.06 18.64 -24.81
CA ARG A 365 -24.39 19.20 -24.58
C ARG A 365 -25.47 18.13 -24.55
N ASP A 366 -25.43 17.16 -25.47
CA ASP A 366 -26.39 16.05 -25.52
C ASP A 366 -26.43 15.27 -24.19
N VAL A 367 -25.25 15.05 -23.58
CA VAL A 367 -25.14 14.33 -22.27
C VAL A 367 -25.60 15.24 -21.13
N VAL A 368 -25.12 16.49 -21.08
CA VAL A 368 -25.36 17.38 -19.93
C VAL A 368 -26.81 17.93 -19.92
N THR A 369 -27.41 18.16 -21.08
CA THR A 369 -28.82 18.62 -21.16
C THR A 369 -29.80 17.56 -20.65
N GLY A 370 -29.43 16.28 -20.73
CA GLY A 370 -30.25 15.17 -20.21
C GLY A 370 -30.08 14.94 -18.69
N LEU A 371 -29.21 15.70 -18.00
CA LEU A 371 -28.99 15.52 -16.55
C LEU A 371 -30.08 16.24 -15.75
N GLY A 372 -30.51 15.64 -14.65
CA GLY A 372 -31.44 16.22 -13.68
C GLY A 372 -30.84 17.33 -12.79
N PHE A 373 -29.64 17.83 -13.08
CA PHE A 373 -28.92 18.85 -12.30
C PHE A 373 -27.82 19.52 -13.13
N GLN A 374 -27.30 20.64 -12.63
CA GLN A 374 -26.18 21.35 -13.25
C GLN A 374 -24.85 20.93 -12.60
N LEU A 375 -23.83 20.69 -13.43
CA LEU A 375 -22.47 20.41 -12.98
C LEU A 375 -21.72 21.71 -12.64
N HIS A 376 -20.75 21.60 -11.73
CA HIS A 376 -19.78 22.65 -11.51
C HIS A 376 -18.62 22.51 -12.52
N PRO A 377 -17.92 23.60 -12.89
CA PRO A 377 -16.86 23.55 -13.91
C PRO A 377 -15.80 22.46 -13.63
N TYR A 378 -15.35 22.30 -12.38
CA TYR A 378 -14.40 21.26 -12.04
C TYR A 378 -14.99 19.83 -12.19
N GLN A 379 -16.31 19.66 -12.05
CA GLN A 379 -16.96 18.36 -12.27
C GLN A 379 -17.05 18.05 -13.76
N ASP A 380 -17.22 19.06 -14.58
CA ASP A 380 -17.14 18.96 -16.05
C ASP A 380 -15.75 18.45 -16.45
N ASP A 381 -14.70 19.10 -15.96
CA ASP A 381 -13.31 18.70 -16.20
C ASP A 381 -13.02 17.28 -15.71
N GLY A 382 -13.51 16.90 -14.54
CA GLY A 382 -13.31 15.58 -13.98
C GLY A 382 -14.05 14.48 -14.73
N ALA A 383 -15.27 14.73 -15.16
CA ALA A 383 -16.04 13.80 -15.99
C ALA A 383 -15.37 13.59 -17.37
N LEU A 384 -14.92 14.68 -17.97
CA LEU A 384 -14.20 14.63 -19.24
C LEU A 384 -12.85 13.93 -19.11
N PHE A 385 -12.11 14.19 -18.03
CA PHE A 385 -10.87 13.49 -17.70
C PHE A 385 -11.07 11.97 -17.59
N LEU A 386 -12.07 11.52 -16.82
CA LEU A 386 -12.39 10.10 -16.66
C LEU A 386 -12.72 9.46 -18.01
N ALA A 387 -13.58 10.12 -18.81
CA ALA A 387 -13.99 9.62 -20.11
C ALA A 387 -12.80 9.53 -21.08
N ARG A 388 -12.04 10.62 -21.24
CA ARG A 388 -10.88 10.68 -22.16
C ARG A 388 -9.79 9.68 -21.84
N ARG A 389 -9.56 9.40 -20.56
CA ARG A 389 -8.54 8.42 -20.14
C ARG A 389 -9.05 6.99 -20.21
N GLY A 390 -10.37 6.79 -20.11
CA GLY A 390 -10.98 5.45 -20.12
C GLY A 390 -10.60 4.56 -18.92
N ARG A 391 -9.35 4.64 -18.48
CA ARG A 391 -8.85 4.00 -17.24
C ARG A 391 -8.19 5.08 -16.39
N ALA A 392 -8.92 5.56 -15.36
CA ALA A 392 -8.53 6.75 -14.62
C ALA A 392 -8.79 6.64 -13.12
N PHE A 393 -8.00 7.40 -12.36
CA PHE A 393 -8.06 7.51 -10.93
C PHE A 393 -8.51 8.92 -10.54
N LEU A 394 -9.71 9.04 -9.99
CA LEU A 394 -10.22 10.29 -9.46
C LEU A 394 -10.06 10.30 -7.94
N ALA A 395 -9.10 11.08 -7.48
CA ALA A 395 -8.69 11.19 -6.08
C ALA A 395 -9.15 12.50 -5.43
N ASP A 396 -10.15 13.17 -6.01
CA ASP A 396 -10.74 14.39 -5.47
C ASP A 396 -11.12 14.26 -4.01
N ASP A 397 -11.02 15.34 -3.26
CA ASP A 397 -11.44 15.39 -1.87
C ASP A 397 -12.89 14.93 -1.68
N MET A 398 -13.22 14.52 -0.48
CA MET A 398 -14.58 14.07 -0.15
C MET A 398 -15.57 15.22 -0.29
N GLY A 399 -16.73 14.93 -0.88
CA GLY A 399 -17.78 15.92 -1.10
C GLY A 399 -17.71 16.67 -2.43
N LEU A 400 -16.69 16.47 -3.25
CA LEU A 400 -16.55 17.06 -4.58
C LEU A 400 -17.37 16.34 -5.69
N GLY A 401 -18.26 15.43 -5.34
CA GLY A 401 -19.18 14.81 -6.29
C GLY A 401 -18.54 13.78 -7.24
N LYS A 402 -17.55 13.02 -6.80
CA LYS A 402 -16.92 11.94 -7.59
C LYS A 402 -17.92 10.98 -8.23
N THR A 403 -18.99 10.65 -7.51
CA THR A 403 -20.08 9.79 -8.02
C THR A 403 -20.73 10.39 -9.27
N LEU A 404 -21.06 11.68 -9.24
CA LEU A 404 -21.66 12.38 -10.37
C LEU A 404 -20.71 12.45 -11.57
N GLN A 405 -19.45 12.80 -11.33
CA GLN A 405 -18.42 12.83 -12.36
C GLN A 405 -18.27 11.46 -13.05
N ALA A 406 -18.29 10.37 -12.29
CA ALA A 406 -18.21 9.00 -12.83
C ALA A 406 -19.47 8.60 -13.61
N ILE A 407 -20.67 9.03 -13.19
CA ILE A 407 -21.91 8.80 -13.94
C ILE A 407 -21.86 9.54 -15.28
N VAL A 408 -21.53 10.84 -15.27
CA VAL A 408 -21.42 11.64 -16.49
C VAL A 408 -20.36 11.07 -17.44
N ALA A 409 -19.19 10.70 -16.92
CA ALA A 409 -18.14 10.03 -17.71
C ALA A 409 -18.65 8.72 -18.33
N THR A 410 -19.49 7.96 -17.62
CA THR A 410 -20.11 6.73 -18.15
C THR A 410 -21.07 7.05 -19.31
N LEU A 411 -21.86 8.09 -19.19
CA LEU A 411 -22.77 8.54 -20.27
C LEU A 411 -21.99 9.02 -21.49
N LEU A 412 -20.91 9.76 -21.29
CA LEU A 412 -19.98 10.15 -22.37
C LEU A 412 -19.38 8.92 -23.07
N LEU A 413 -18.90 7.92 -22.34
CA LEU A 413 -18.37 6.68 -22.91
C LEU A 413 -19.44 5.87 -23.65
N ARG A 414 -20.69 5.90 -23.21
CA ARG A 414 -21.81 5.32 -23.97
C ARG A 414 -22.00 5.98 -25.33
N ARG A 415 -21.93 7.31 -25.35
CA ARG A 415 -22.11 8.08 -26.58
C ARG A 415 -20.95 7.93 -27.54
N THR A 416 -19.73 7.93 -27.05
CA THR A 416 -18.50 7.98 -27.84
C THR A 416 -17.88 6.62 -28.12
N ALA A 417 -17.87 5.71 -27.14
CA ALA A 417 -17.27 4.38 -27.24
C ALA A 417 -18.30 3.25 -27.34
N GLY A 418 -19.61 3.55 -27.27
CA GLY A 418 -20.69 2.58 -27.42
C GLY A 418 -20.81 1.58 -26.28
N ILE A 419 -20.27 1.86 -25.07
CA ILE A 419 -20.39 0.93 -23.95
C ILE A 419 -21.85 0.77 -23.52
N ALA A 420 -22.26 -0.47 -23.26
CA ALA A 420 -23.62 -0.77 -22.79
C ALA A 420 -23.67 -1.06 -21.29
N LYS A 421 -22.64 -1.69 -20.74
CA LYS A 421 -22.66 -2.29 -19.39
C LYS A 421 -21.63 -1.64 -18.47
N ALA A 422 -22.10 -0.97 -17.42
CA ALA A 422 -21.27 -0.41 -16.36
C ALA A 422 -21.50 -1.15 -15.04
N LEU A 423 -20.42 -1.64 -14.42
CA LEU A 423 -20.42 -2.30 -13.12
C LEU A 423 -19.89 -1.35 -12.05
N VAL A 424 -20.69 -1.08 -11.03
CA VAL A 424 -20.29 -0.28 -9.89
C VAL A 424 -20.03 -1.19 -8.70
N VAL A 425 -18.80 -1.15 -8.15
CA VAL A 425 -18.41 -1.86 -6.94
C VAL A 425 -18.18 -0.83 -5.83
N CYS A 426 -19.02 -0.84 -4.81
CA CYS A 426 -18.99 0.14 -3.73
C CYS A 426 -19.18 -0.53 -2.35
N PRO A 427 -18.99 0.17 -1.22
CA PRO A 427 -19.42 -0.33 0.09
C PRO A 427 -20.90 -0.69 0.13
N ALA A 428 -21.27 -1.69 0.92
CA ALA A 428 -22.65 -2.18 1.00
C ALA A 428 -23.68 -1.08 1.34
N SER A 429 -23.29 -0.13 2.16
CA SER A 429 -24.12 1.03 2.57
C SER A 429 -24.37 2.03 1.43
N LEU A 430 -23.55 2.05 0.39
CA LEU A 430 -23.64 3.01 -0.72
C LEU A 430 -24.45 2.48 -1.90
N LYS A 431 -24.81 1.21 -1.97
CA LYS A 431 -25.52 0.62 -3.14
C LYS A 431 -26.79 1.37 -3.53
N HIS A 432 -27.64 1.62 -2.54
CA HIS A 432 -28.90 2.34 -2.77
C HIS A 432 -28.70 3.84 -3.07
N GLN A 433 -27.64 4.44 -2.51
CA GLN A 433 -27.26 5.80 -2.85
C GLN A 433 -26.84 5.89 -4.32
N TRP A 434 -25.96 5.00 -4.78
CA TRP A 434 -25.56 4.92 -6.18
C TRP A 434 -26.77 4.79 -7.11
N ALA A 435 -27.72 3.89 -6.77
CA ALA A 435 -28.91 3.72 -7.58
C ALA A 435 -29.76 5.01 -7.67
N ARG A 436 -29.93 5.73 -6.56
CA ARG A 436 -30.66 7.01 -6.53
C ARG A 436 -29.92 8.12 -7.29
N GLU A 437 -28.60 8.20 -7.15
CA GLU A 437 -27.80 9.20 -7.87
C GLU A 437 -27.82 8.94 -9.38
N ILE A 438 -27.80 7.67 -9.83
CA ILE A 438 -27.94 7.30 -11.24
C ILE A 438 -29.35 7.68 -11.75
N GLU A 439 -30.40 7.30 -11.00
CA GLU A 439 -31.79 7.64 -11.39
C GLU A 439 -32.01 9.15 -11.44
N LYS A 440 -31.46 9.90 -10.46
CA LYS A 440 -31.52 11.36 -10.46
C LYS A 440 -30.73 11.99 -11.61
N ALA A 441 -29.57 11.40 -11.95
CA ALA A 441 -28.69 11.95 -12.98
C ALA A 441 -29.21 11.75 -14.40
N CYS A 442 -29.67 10.55 -14.73
CA CYS A 442 -30.03 10.20 -16.11
C CYS A 442 -31.37 9.46 -16.25
N GLY A 443 -32.19 9.39 -15.20
CA GLY A 443 -33.50 8.72 -15.25
C GLY A 443 -33.44 7.19 -15.33
N GLU A 444 -32.23 6.58 -15.35
CA GLU A 444 -32.07 5.14 -15.44
C GLU A 444 -32.19 4.47 -14.07
N LYS A 445 -32.89 3.33 -14.02
CA LYS A 445 -32.94 2.50 -12.82
C LYS A 445 -31.74 1.53 -12.79
N ALA A 446 -30.80 1.75 -11.89
CA ALA A 446 -29.69 0.84 -11.66
C ALA A 446 -30.18 -0.49 -11.06
N GLN A 447 -29.58 -1.62 -11.49
CA GLN A 447 -29.85 -2.93 -10.92
C GLN A 447 -28.96 -3.14 -9.70
N ILE A 448 -29.56 -3.29 -8.51
CA ILE A 448 -28.81 -3.58 -7.28
C ILE A 448 -28.73 -5.09 -7.08
N VAL A 449 -27.50 -5.63 -6.96
CA VAL A 449 -27.30 -7.07 -6.75
C VAL A 449 -27.56 -7.43 -5.28
N GLU A 450 -28.64 -8.21 -5.07
CA GLU A 450 -29.09 -8.64 -3.74
C GLU A 450 -29.76 -10.04 -3.79
N GLY A 451 -30.08 -10.57 -2.61
CA GLY A 451 -30.82 -11.83 -2.47
C GLY A 451 -29.96 -13.09 -2.51
N SER A 452 -30.60 -14.23 -2.81
CA SER A 452 -29.95 -15.54 -2.84
C SER A 452 -28.96 -15.65 -4.00
N ARG A 453 -28.03 -16.62 -3.91
CA ARG A 453 -27.06 -16.88 -4.99
C ARG A 453 -27.72 -17.14 -6.34
N THR A 454 -28.85 -17.84 -6.35
CA THR A 454 -29.61 -18.14 -7.58
C THR A 454 -30.21 -16.87 -8.18
N ALA A 455 -30.80 -16.01 -7.35
CA ALA A 455 -31.34 -14.72 -7.78
C ALA A 455 -30.23 -13.83 -8.36
N ARG A 456 -29.09 -13.71 -7.68
CA ARG A 456 -27.95 -12.93 -8.16
C ARG A 456 -27.38 -13.48 -9.48
N ALA A 457 -27.26 -14.83 -9.61
CA ALA A 457 -26.82 -15.45 -10.86
C ALA A 457 -27.75 -15.11 -12.05
N ALA A 458 -29.06 -15.04 -11.79
CA ALA A 458 -30.02 -14.61 -12.79
C ALA A 458 -29.85 -13.15 -13.17
N MET A 459 -29.58 -12.26 -12.20
CA MET A 459 -29.31 -10.84 -12.45
C MET A 459 -28.07 -10.66 -13.32
N TYR A 460 -26.94 -11.26 -12.97
CA TYR A 460 -25.70 -11.20 -13.77
C TYR A 460 -25.91 -11.67 -15.22
N ARG A 461 -26.66 -12.78 -15.41
CA ARG A 461 -26.94 -13.33 -16.74
C ARG A 461 -27.86 -12.43 -17.58
N LYS A 462 -28.85 -11.79 -16.94
CA LYS A 462 -29.82 -10.89 -17.60
C LYS A 462 -29.26 -9.50 -17.87
N PHE A 463 -28.13 -9.15 -17.24
CA PHE A 463 -27.53 -7.83 -17.39
C PHE A 463 -27.01 -7.62 -18.81
N LYS A 464 -27.66 -6.76 -19.58
CA LYS A 464 -27.34 -6.46 -20.98
C LYS A 464 -26.94 -4.99 -21.21
N HIS A 465 -27.48 -4.07 -20.43
CA HIS A 465 -27.22 -2.63 -20.53
C HIS A 465 -27.48 -1.96 -19.17
N GLY A 466 -27.03 -0.73 -19.01
CA GLY A 466 -27.26 0.10 -17.83
C GLY A 466 -26.19 -0.06 -16.77
N PHE A 467 -26.59 0.17 -15.54
CA PHE A 467 -25.71 0.10 -14.37
C PHE A 467 -26.07 -1.11 -13.49
N LEU A 468 -25.06 -1.90 -13.12
CA LEU A 468 -25.17 -2.99 -12.15
C LEU A 468 -24.37 -2.63 -10.90
N VAL A 469 -25.03 -2.53 -9.75
CA VAL A 469 -24.41 -2.07 -8.49
C VAL A 469 -24.28 -3.22 -7.51
N LEU A 470 -23.06 -3.49 -7.03
CA LEU A 470 -22.79 -4.51 -6.01
C LEU A 470 -21.72 -4.05 -5.01
N ASN A 471 -21.57 -4.79 -3.91
CA ASN A 471 -20.55 -4.50 -2.93
C ASN A 471 -19.33 -5.42 -3.07
N TYR A 472 -18.19 -5.01 -2.50
CA TYR A 472 -16.91 -5.70 -2.56
C TYR A 472 -16.98 -7.17 -2.11
N GLU A 473 -17.77 -7.47 -1.07
CA GLU A 473 -17.94 -8.82 -0.54
C GLU A 473 -18.70 -9.72 -1.53
N LEU A 474 -19.67 -9.18 -2.27
CA LEU A 474 -20.37 -9.91 -3.34
C LEU A 474 -19.47 -10.09 -4.55
N ALA A 475 -18.68 -9.08 -4.93
CA ALA A 475 -17.71 -9.21 -6.01
C ALA A 475 -16.72 -10.36 -5.77
N LEU A 476 -16.23 -10.51 -4.52
CA LEU A 476 -15.40 -11.66 -4.13
C LEU A 476 -16.16 -13.00 -4.17
N ARG A 477 -17.38 -13.02 -3.61
CA ARG A 477 -18.17 -14.25 -3.48
C ARG A 477 -18.65 -14.79 -4.81
N ASP A 478 -19.03 -13.90 -5.71
CA ASP A 478 -19.66 -14.21 -7.00
C ASP A 478 -18.69 -13.95 -8.19
N LEU A 479 -17.38 -13.95 -7.96
CA LEU A 479 -16.36 -13.54 -8.93
C LEU A 479 -16.56 -14.14 -10.33
N ASP A 480 -16.80 -15.45 -10.41
CA ASP A 480 -17.02 -16.13 -11.70
C ASP A 480 -18.28 -15.64 -12.43
N LEU A 481 -19.32 -15.29 -11.70
CA LEU A 481 -20.56 -14.75 -12.26
C LEU A 481 -20.37 -13.31 -12.73
N VAL A 482 -19.67 -12.49 -11.95
CA VAL A 482 -19.33 -11.10 -12.27
C VAL A 482 -18.47 -11.05 -13.54
N ARG A 483 -17.48 -11.93 -13.66
CA ARG A 483 -16.63 -12.03 -14.87
C ARG A 483 -17.44 -12.39 -16.11
N ARG A 484 -18.41 -13.31 -15.98
CA ARG A 484 -19.30 -13.69 -17.10
C ARG A 484 -20.28 -12.61 -17.50
N ALA A 485 -20.62 -11.67 -16.62
CA ALA A 485 -21.43 -10.52 -16.96
C ALA A 485 -20.71 -9.59 -17.97
N ALA A 486 -19.38 -9.68 -18.06
CA ALA A 486 -18.53 -9.01 -19.04
C ALA A 486 -18.85 -7.52 -19.14
N ALA A 487 -18.78 -6.80 -17.99
CA ALA A 487 -18.97 -5.37 -17.96
C ALA A 487 -17.85 -4.66 -18.74
N GLU A 488 -18.20 -3.65 -19.51
CA GLU A 488 -17.28 -2.88 -20.34
C GLU A 488 -16.60 -1.77 -19.53
N LEU A 489 -17.28 -1.25 -18.51
CA LEU A 489 -16.74 -0.32 -17.53
C LEU A 489 -16.87 -0.89 -16.12
N VAL A 490 -15.81 -0.82 -15.34
CA VAL A 490 -15.82 -1.13 -13.90
C VAL A 490 -15.48 0.13 -13.11
N ILE A 491 -16.37 0.55 -12.23
CA ILE A 491 -16.20 1.68 -11.32
C ILE A 491 -15.98 1.14 -9.91
N LEU A 492 -14.86 1.46 -9.29
CA LEU A 492 -14.57 1.15 -7.88
C LEU A 492 -14.75 2.41 -7.05
N ASP A 493 -15.79 2.44 -6.22
CA ASP A 493 -16.00 3.54 -5.27
C ASP A 493 -15.52 3.18 -3.87
N GLU A 494 -14.98 4.16 -3.14
CA GLU A 494 -14.26 3.97 -1.88
C GLU A 494 -13.18 2.88 -2.03
N ALA A 495 -12.37 3.02 -3.07
CA ALA A 495 -11.43 1.99 -3.53
C ALA A 495 -10.33 1.65 -2.52
N GLN A 496 -10.14 2.44 -1.44
CA GLN A 496 -9.26 2.06 -0.33
C GLN A 496 -9.60 0.68 0.29
N ARG A 497 -10.76 0.10 -0.05
CA ARG A 497 -11.11 -1.30 0.27
C ARG A 497 -10.15 -2.34 -0.33
N ILE A 498 -9.45 -2.00 -1.40
CA ILE A 498 -8.46 -2.87 -2.05
C ILE A 498 -7.01 -2.39 -1.86
N LYS A 499 -6.75 -1.43 -0.98
CA LYS A 499 -5.41 -0.89 -0.68
C LYS A 499 -4.43 -1.96 -0.19
N ASN A 500 -4.90 -2.94 0.55
CA ASN A 500 -4.11 -4.08 0.96
C ASN A 500 -4.16 -5.17 -0.12
N TRP A 501 -3.13 -5.21 -0.95
CA TRP A 501 -2.98 -6.10 -2.11
C TRP A 501 -3.08 -7.60 -1.80
N ASP A 502 -2.79 -8.02 -0.54
CA ASP A 502 -2.75 -9.44 -0.16
C ASP A 502 -4.12 -9.99 0.25
N THR A 503 -5.11 -9.13 0.45
CA THR A 503 -6.46 -9.55 0.82
C THR A 503 -7.15 -10.31 -0.32
N LYS A 504 -8.02 -11.25 0.04
CA LYS A 504 -8.84 -12.00 -0.94
C LYS A 504 -9.69 -11.07 -1.80
N THR A 505 -10.21 -9.99 -1.21
CA THR A 505 -11.02 -8.99 -1.92
C THR A 505 -10.19 -8.25 -2.96
N ALA A 506 -8.99 -7.75 -2.60
CA ALA A 506 -8.12 -7.06 -3.54
C ALA A 506 -7.73 -7.97 -4.72
N LYS A 507 -7.37 -9.23 -4.44
CA LYS A 507 -7.04 -10.22 -5.47
C LYS A 507 -8.22 -10.49 -6.41
N ALA A 508 -9.42 -10.64 -5.86
CA ALA A 508 -10.63 -10.89 -6.66
C ALA A 508 -10.99 -9.68 -7.55
N ILE A 509 -10.94 -8.46 -7.00
CA ILE A 509 -11.22 -7.24 -7.77
C ILE A 509 -10.22 -7.08 -8.92
N LYS A 510 -8.93 -7.35 -8.69
CA LYS A 510 -7.89 -7.28 -9.72
C LYS A 510 -8.00 -8.37 -10.81
N GLU A 511 -8.83 -9.39 -10.60
CA GLU A 511 -9.17 -10.37 -11.65
C GLU A 511 -10.32 -9.87 -12.56
N LEU A 512 -11.02 -8.80 -12.23
CA LEU A 512 -12.02 -8.18 -13.08
C LEU A 512 -11.30 -7.43 -14.22
N ARG A 513 -11.50 -7.89 -15.43
CA ARG A 513 -10.96 -7.24 -16.64
C ARG A 513 -12.08 -6.51 -17.35
N SER A 514 -11.83 -5.27 -17.73
CA SER A 514 -12.73 -4.43 -18.51
C SER A 514 -11.92 -3.46 -19.37
N PRO A 515 -12.38 -3.06 -20.55
CA PRO A 515 -11.73 -2.03 -21.36
C PRO A 515 -11.60 -0.71 -20.60
N PHE A 516 -12.63 -0.32 -19.87
CA PHE A 516 -12.68 0.92 -19.10
C PHE A 516 -12.73 0.66 -17.61
N ALA A 517 -12.08 1.51 -16.82
CA ALA A 517 -12.08 1.38 -15.37
C ALA A 517 -11.89 2.73 -14.67
N PHE A 518 -12.71 3.00 -13.65
CA PHE A 518 -12.56 4.16 -12.79
C PHE A 518 -12.30 3.75 -11.36
N VAL A 519 -11.33 4.37 -10.73
CA VAL A 519 -11.04 4.25 -9.29
C VAL A 519 -11.38 5.56 -8.63
N LEU A 520 -12.33 5.54 -7.69
CA LEU A 520 -12.80 6.71 -6.96
C LEU A 520 -12.43 6.55 -5.48
N THR A 521 -11.71 7.50 -4.92
CA THR A 521 -11.46 7.59 -3.47
C THR A 521 -11.05 9.00 -3.08
N GLY A 522 -11.44 9.46 -1.90
CA GLY A 522 -10.93 10.71 -1.32
C GLY A 522 -9.60 10.54 -0.57
N THR A 523 -9.14 9.29 -0.40
CA THR A 523 -7.94 8.96 0.38
C THR A 523 -7.12 7.87 -0.32
N PRO A 524 -6.39 8.23 -1.39
CA PRO A 524 -5.63 7.26 -2.18
C PRO A 524 -4.44 6.67 -1.41
N LEU A 525 -3.95 7.36 -0.39
CA LEU A 525 -2.83 6.96 0.45
C LEU A 525 -3.18 7.25 1.92
N GLU A 526 -3.09 6.24 2.80
CA GLU A 526 -3.34 6.43 4.23
C GLU A 526 -2.10 6.17 5.09
N ASN A 527 -1.28 5.19 4.73
CA ASN A 527 -0.16 4.78 5.57
C ASN A 527 1.14 4.45 4.81
N ARG A 528 1.06 3.90 3.60
CA ARG A 528 2.21 3.37 2.87
C ARG A 528 2.05 3.50 1.37
N LEU A 529 3.14 3.80 0.69
CA LEU A 529 3.18 3.86 -0.78
C LEU A 529 2.67 2.57 -1.46
N SER A 530 2.84 1.41 -0.82
CA SER A 530 2.28 0.14 -1.31
C SER A 530 0.76 0.10 -1.38
N GLU A 531 0.05 0.99 -0.67
CA GLU A 531 -1.42 1.12 -0.75
C GLU A 531 -1.82 1.75 -2.09
N LEU A 532 -1.13 2.83 -2.47
CA LEU A 532 -1.32 3.50 -3.77
C LEU A 532 -1.01 2.53 -4.93
N HIS A 533 0.10 1.79 -4.84
CA HIS A 533 0.43 0.76 -5.84
C HIS A 533 -0.70 -0.25 -6.02
N SER A 534 -1.33 -0.70 -4.93
CA SER A 534 -2.43 -1.66 -5.01
C SER A 534 -3.66 -1.12 -5.75
N LEU A 535 -3.95 0.18 -5.61
CA LEU A 535 -5.05 0.85 -6.32
C LEU A 535 -4.72 1.06 -7.80
N VAL A 536 -3.52 1.55 -8.07
CA VAL A 536 -3.04 1.82 -9.44
C VAL A 536 -2.91 0.53 -10.25
N GLU A 537 -2.49 -0.59 -9.64
CA GLU A 537 -2.40 -1.90 -10.30
C GLU A 537 -3.73 -2.37 -10.92
N PHE A 538 -4.87 -1.95 -10.39
CA PHE A 538 -6.17 -2.25 -10.97
C PHE A 538 -6.38 -1.51 -12.30
N LEU A 539 -5.93 -0.25 -12.38
CA LEU A 539 -6.06 0.58 -13.59
C LEU A 539 -5.00 0.22 -14.62
N ASN A 540 -3.75 0.23 -14.21
CA ASN A 540 -2.60 -0.08 -15.06
C ASN A 540 -1.56 -0.84 -14.23
N PRO A 541 -1.42 -2.16 -14.43
CA PRO A 541 -0.46 -2.99 -13.69
C PRO A 541 1.01 -2.58 -13.88
N ARG A 542 1.31 -1.81 -14.92
CA ARG A 542 2.67 -1.40 -15.26
C ARG A 542 3.01 0.02 -14.83
N ALA A 543 2.02 0.87 -14.54
CA ALA A 543 2.24 2.30 -14.30
C ALA A 543 3.27 2.62 -13.21
N LEU A 544 3.26 1.90 -12.10
CA LEU A 544 4.21 2.07 -11.00
C LEU A 544 5.31 1.01 -10.97
N GLY A 545 5.38 0.16 -11.99
CA GLY A 545 6.30 -0.97 -12.02
C GLY A 545 5.98 -2.07 -11.01
N PRO A 546 6.82 -3.10 -10.89
CA PRO A 546 6.59 -4.20 -9.97
C PRO A 546 6.81 -3.77 -8.54
N ARG A 547 6.02 -4.35 -7.65
CA ARG A 547 6.03 -4.01 -6.25
C ARG A 547 7.39 -4.18 -5.56
N TRP A 548 8.17 -5.20 -5.95
CA TRP A 548 9.49 -5.44 -5.38
C TRP A 548 10.46 -4.29 -5.65
N ARG A 549 10.21 -3.50 -6.72
CA ARG A 549 11.02 -2.38 -7.15
C ARG A 549 10.54 -1.03 -6.59
N LEU A 550 9.23 -0.88 -6.36
CA LEU A 550 8.64 0.39 -5.91
C LEU A 550 9.26 0.91 -4.61
N LEU A 551 9.34 0.05 -3.58
CA LEU A 551 9.90 0.46 -2.30
C LEU A 551 11.41 0.77 -2.38
N PRO A 552 12.27 -0.05 -3.01
CA PRO A 552 13.67 0.31 -3.21
C PRO A 552 13.92 1.61 -3.97
N ILE A 553 13.04 1.99 -4.90
CA ILE A 553 13.16 3.27 -5.63
C ILE A 553 12.76 4.45 -4.74
N HIS A 554 11.60 4.33 -4.07
CA HIS A 554 10.95 5.47 -3.44
C HIS A 554 11.09 5.53 -1.93
N ALA A 555 11.55 4.46 -1.26
CA ALA A 555 11.64 4.43 0.19
C ALA A 555 13.10 4.30 0.65
N VAL A 556 13.53 5.22 1.49
CA VAL A 556 14.80 5.14 2.22
C VAL A 556 14.53 4.37 3.51
N THR A 557 15.27 3.29 3.73
CA THR A 557 15.08 2.42 4.90
C THR A 557 16.34 2.36 5.75
N GLU A 558 16.16 2.36 7.07
CA GLU A 558 17.24 2.03 8.03
C GLU A 558 17.64 0.54 7.90
N PRO A 559 18.81 0.15 8.45
CA PRO A 559 19.27 -1.25 8.46
C PRO A 559 18.29 -2.24 9.09
N GLY A 560 17.35 -1.75 9.92
CA GLY A 560 16.22 -2.52 10.48
C GLY A 560 15.02 -2.70 9.57
N GLY A 561 15.06 -2.16 8.34
CA GLY A 561 13.95 -2.23 7.35
C GLY A 561 12.82 -1.23 7.59
N LYS A 562 13.01 -0.24 8.48
CA LYS A 562 12.06 0.83 8.77
C LYS A 562 12.24 1.95 7.74
N VAL A 563 11.13 2.39 7.13
CA VAL A 563 11.14 3.51 6.17
C VAL A 563 11.31 4.83 6.94
N VAL A 564 12.34 5.59 6.60
CA VAL A 564 12.67 6.89 7.24
C VAL A 564 12.41 8.09 6.33
N ALA A 565 12.35 7.87 5.03
CA ALA A 565 12.01 8.92 4.07
C ALA A 565 11.41 8.29 2.80
N TYR A 566 10.72 9.13 2.03
CA TYR A 566 10.40 8.84 0.64
C TYR A 566 11.14 9.82 -0.26
N GLU A 567 11.62 9.34 -1.41
CA GLU A 567 12.40 10.10 -2.40
C GLU A 567 11.97 9.79 -3.83
N ALA A 568 12.46 10.53 -4.81
CA ALA A 568 12.09 10.42 -6.23
C ALA A 568 10.57 10.57 -6.44
N LEU A 569 9.95 11.47 -5.72
CA LEU A 569 8.50 11.69 -5.75
C LEU A 569 8.05 12.37 -7.05
N ASP A 570 8.92 13.13 -7.68
CA ASP A 570 8.75 13.67 -9.03
C ASP A 570 8.51 12.57 -10.06
N VAL A 571 9.32 11.51 -10.01
CA VAL A 571 9.17 10.32 -10.86
C VAL A 571 7.84 9.62 -10.61
N LEU A 572 7.43 9.49 -9.34
CA LEU A 572 6.15 8.91 -8.96
C LEU A 572 4.99 9.74 -9.52
N ARG A 573 5.02 11.07 -9.33
CA ARG A 573 4.00 12.00 -9.84
C ARG A 573 3.93 11.99 -11.37
N ALA A 574 5.08 12.01 -12.06
CA ALA A 574 5.14 11.91 -13.52
C ALA A 574 4.48 10.64 -14.04
N ARG A 575 4.66 9.51 -13.38
CA ARG A 575 4.01 8.23 -13.73
C ARG A 575 2.50 8.22 -13.48
N LEU A 576 2.03 8.98 -12.52
CA LEU A 576 0.62 9.11 -12.19
C LEU A 576 -0.11 10.13 -13.05
N SER A 577 0.55 11.19 -13.52
CA SER A 577 -0.05 12.35 -14.19
C SER A 577 -0.95 12.01 -15.38
N GLY A 578 -0.64 10.91 -16.09
CA GLY A 578 -1.41 10.47 -17.25
C GLY A 578 -2.83 9.98 -16.95
N PHE A 579 -3.11 9.53 -15.73
CA PHE A 579 -4.39 8.90 -15.40
C PHE A 579 -4.87 9.18 -13.96
N PHE A 580 -4.19 10.03 -13.20
CA PHE A 580 -4.51 10.40 -11.83
C PHE A 580 -4.90 11.87 -11.77
N LEU A 581 -6.09 12.16 -11.21
CA LEU A 581 -6.56 13.51 -10.95
C LEU A 581 -6.93 13.64 -9.49
N ARG A 582 -6.38 14.64 -8.83
CA ARG A 582 -6.70 15.06 -7.47
C ARG A 582 -6.92 16.56 -7.44
N ARG A 583 -7.95 16.97 -6.75
CA ARG A 583 -8.22 18.37 -6.43
C ARG A 583 -8.62 18.47 -4.98
N GLU A 584 -8.14 19.49 -4.33
CA GLU A 584 -8.52 19.80 -2.96
C GLU A 584 -9.77 20.66 -2.95
N ARG A 585 -10.52 20.52 -1.87
CA ARG A 585 -11.77 21.27 -1.70
C ARG A 585 -11.53 22.78 -1.68
N SER A 586 -10.41 23.22 -1.08
CA SER A 586 -9.94 24.61 -1.04
C SER A 586 -9.66 25.22 -2.41
N GLU A 587 -9.26 24.39 -3.39
CA GLU A 587 -8.88 24.86 -4.73
C GLU A 587 -10.08 25.10 -5.64
N VAL A 588 -11.17 24.36 -5.43
CA VAL A 588 -12.28 24.29 -6.40
C VAL A 588 -13.61 24.85 -5.89
N LEU A 589 -13.70 25.18 -4.59
CA LEU A 589 -14.94 25.61 -3.97
C LEU A 589 -14.77 26.92 -3.18
N ASP A 590 -14.60 28.03 -3.89
CA ASP A 590 -14.69 29.38 -3.28
C ASP A 590 -16.02 29.64 -2.56
N GLN A 591 -17.02 28.82 -2.82
CA GLN A 591 -18.38 28.94 -2.31
C GLN A 591 -18.68 28.10 -1.09
N LEU A 592 -17.75 27.26 -0.59
CA LEU A 592 -17.99 26.54 0.65
C LEU A 592 -17.91 27.50 1.83
N PRO A 593 -18.91 27.47 2.73
CA PRO A 593 -18.84 28.25 3.95
C PRO A 593 -17.61 27.86 4.78
N PRO A 594 -17.05 28.80 5.55
CA PRO A 594 -15.88 28.52 6.38
C PRO A 594 -16.16 27.39 7.38
N ARG A 595 -15.13 26.62 7.67
CA ARG A 595 -15.12 25.56 8.68
C ARG A 595 -14.28 26.00 9.87
N THR A 596 -14.79 25.79 11.07
CA THR A 596 -14.10 26.04 12.33
C THR A 596 -13.97 24.75 13.13
N ASP A 597 -12.75 24.38 13.51
CA ASP A 597 -12.46 23.18 14.30
C ASP A 597 -12.11 23.58 15.75
N ASN A 598 -12.90 23.11 16.72
CA ASN A 598 -12.69 23.35 18.14
C ASN A 598 -12.45 22.05 18.90
N THR A 599 -11.55 22.07 19.88
CA THR A 599 -11.24 20.89 20.71
C THR A 599 -11.58 21.14 22.15
N PHE A 600 -12.43 20.27 22.69
CA PHE A 600 -12.79 20.20 24.10
C PHE A 600 -11.93 19.15 24.80
N TRP A 601 -11.10 19.60 25.73
CA TRP A 601 -10.22 18.75 26.51
C TRP A 601 -10.90 18.33 27.81
N THR A 602 -11.05 17.03 28.01
CA THR A 602 -11.67 16.46 29.19
C THR A 602 -10.70 15.59 29.97
N GLU A 603 -10.90 15.41 31.25
CA GLU A 603 -10.09 14.57 32.12
C GLU A 603 -10.87 13.32 32.55
N MET A 604 -10.16 12.20 32.77
CA MET A 604 -10.80 11.00 33.29
C MET A 604 -11.02 11.08 34.80
N THR A 605 -12.15 10.53 35.28
CA THR A 605 -12.40 10.32 36.69
C THR A 605 -11.41 9.30 37.31
N PRO A 606 -11.20 9.32 38.64
CA PRO A 606 -10.43 8.27 39.32
C PRO A 606 -10.96 6.84 39.03
N THR A 607 -12.28 6.70 38.85
CA THR A 607 -12.94 5.43 38.51
C THR A 607 -12.50 4.91 37.12
N GLN A 608 -12.32 5.80 36.14
CA GLN A 608 -11.81 5.48 34.82
C GLN A 608 -10.31 5.21 34.86
N TRP A 609 -9.51 6.03 35.57
CA TRP A 609 -8.06 5.90 35.67
C TRP A 609 -7.59 4.56 36.25
N ARG A 610 -8.31 4.00 37.20
CA ARG A 610 -7.93 2.75 37.85
C ARG A 610 -7.81 1.57 36.88
N PRO A 611 -8.82 1.19 36.10
CA PRO A 611 -8.72 0.14 35.07
C PRO A 611 -7.83 0.57 33.89
N TYR A 612 -7.81 1.86 33.51
CA TYR A 612 -6.93 2.38 32.46
C TYR A 612 -5.44 2.07 32.74
N ARG A 613 -4.96 2.42 33.94
CA ARG A 613 -3.57 2.14 34.37
C ARG A 613 -3.25 0.64 34.38
N ARG A 614 -4.20 -0.22 34.68
CA ARG A 614 -4.02 -1.69 34.59
C ARG A 614 -3.78 -2.13 33.14
N HIS A 615 -4.57 -1.64 32.20
CA HIS A 615 -4.38 -1.93 30.78
C HIS A 615 -3.08 -1.31 30.24
N ALA A 616 -2.76 -0.09 30.63
CA ALA A 616 -1.52 0.58 30.27
C ALA A 616 -0.27 -0.21 30.72
N ARG A 617 -0.26 -0.71 31.98
CA ARG A 617 0.81 -1.58 32.48
C ARG A 617 0.93 -2.88 31.65
N ARG A 618 -0.21 -3.48 31.28
CA ARG A 618 -0.22 -4.69 30.43
C ARG A 618 0.37 -4.42 29.05
N VAL A 619 0.02 -3.29 28.44
CA VAL A 619 0.60 -2.82 27.18
C VAL A 619 2.12 -2.64 27.36
N ALA A 620 2.57 -1.91 28.39
CA ALA A 620 3.99 -1.69 28.66
C ALA A 620 4.76 -3.02 28.84
N THR A 621 4.20 -3.99 29.59
CA THR A 621 4.81 -5.32 29.76
C THR A 621 4.95 -6.08 28.44
N LEU A 622 3.95 -6.04 27.56
CA LEU A 622 4.03 -6.68 26.25
C LEU A 622 5.07 -6.00 25.35
N LEU A 623 5.17 -4.67 25.42
CA LEU A 623 6.09 -3.89 24.60
C LEU A 623 7.55 -3.93 25.11
N ALA A 624 7.76 -4.19 26.40
CA ALA A 624 9.11 -4.34 27.00
C ALA A 624 9.83 -5.61 26.54
N GLN A 625 9.13 -6.52 25.86
CA GLN A 625 9.75 -7.75 25.34
C GLN A 625 10.61 -7.42 24.11
N ASN A 626 11.91 -7.70 24.17
CA ASN A 626 12.87 -7.48 23.08
C ASN A 626 12.79 -8.57 21.98
N ARG A 627 11.58 -9.01 21.63
CA ARG A 627 11.31 -9.97 20.56
C ARG A 627 10.02 -9.62 19.83
N PRO A 628 9.81 -10.10 18.60
CA PRO A 628 8.53 -9.98 17.91
C PRO A 628 7.39 -10.60 18.73
N LEU A 629 6.26 -9.89 18.82
CA LEU A 629 5.08 -10.37 19.51
C LEU A 629 4.44 -11.55 18.74
N LYS A 630 4.05 -12.58 19.46
CA LYS A 630 3.25 -13.67 18.89
C LYS A 630 1.84 -13.19 18.55
N THR A 631 1.15 -13.86 17.64
CA THR A 631 -0.23 -13.51 17.22
C THR A 631 -1.20 -13.36 18.41
N ALA A 632 -1.08 -14.21 19.42
CA ALA A 632 -1.89 -14.12 20.64
C ALA A 632 -1.57 -12.85 21.45
N GLU A 633 -0.29 -12.47 21.53
CA GLU A 633 0.17 -11.27 22.24
C GLU A 633 -0.26 -9.99 21.52
N VAL A 634 -0.22 -9.98 20.19
CA VAL A 634 -0.76 -8.88 19.38
C VAL A 634 -2.27 -8.72 19.63
N ARG A 635 -3.02 -9.81 19.74
CA ARG A 635 -4.45 -9.77 20.06
C ARG A 635 -4.70 -9.17 21.44
N LEU A 636 -3.92 -9.56 22.44
CA LEU A 636 -3.99 -9.02 23.81
C LEU A 636 -3.63 -7.52 23.85
N LEU A 637 -2.64 -7.10 23.06
CA LEU A 637 -2.24 -5.71 22.91
C LEU A 637 -3.40 -4.88 22.33
N LEU A 638 -3.98 -5.33 21.22
CA LEU A 638 -5.13 -4.66 20.58
C LEU A 638 -6.34 -4.57 21.52
N GLN A 639 -6.63 -5.64 22.26
CA GLN A 639 -7.71 -5.64 23.26
C GLN A 639 -7.45 -4.64 24.38
N ALA A 640 -6.23 -4.54 24.90
CA ALA A 640 -5.88 -3.60 25.93
C ALA A 640 -6.02 -2.14 25.45
N LEU A 641 -5.50 -1.84 24.23
CA LEU A 641 -5.64 -0.51 23.61
C LEU A 641 -7.11 -0.12 23.37
N THR A 642 -7.92 -1.09 22.92
CA THR A 642 -9.37 -0.87 22.76
C THR A 642 -10.03 -0.56 24.09
N SER A 643 -9.68 -1.30 25.16
CA SER A 643 -10.20 -1.03 26.51
C SER A 643 -9.79 0.33 27.04
N MET A 644 -8.54 0.76 26.78
CA MET A 644 -8.07 2.10 27.16
C MET A 644 -8.85 3.20 26.45
N ARG A 645 -9.15 3.06 25.16
CA ARG A 645 -9.98 4.03 24.42
C ARG A 645 -11.42 4.08 24.92
N ILE A 646 -12.01 2.94 25.22
CA ILE A 646 -13.35 2.86 25.80
C ILE A 646 -13.39 3.59 27.14
N LEU A 647 -12.34 3.44 27.96
CA LEU A 647 -12.23 4.11 29.26
C LEU A 647 -12.05 5.63 29.13
N CYS A 648 -11.39 6.12 28.07
CA CYS A 648 -11.33 7.55 27.77
C CYS A 648 -12.73 8.13 27.53
N ASN A 649 -13.67 7.37 27.01
CA ASN A 649 -15.02 7.81 26.75
C ASN A 649 -15.86 7.80 28.03
N ALA A 650 -16.08 6.63 28.64
CA ALA A 650 -16.91 6.47 29.83
C ALA A 650 -16.61 5.15 30.54
N TRP A 651 -16.61 5.18 31.89
CA TRP A 651 -16.54 3.94 32.66
C TRP A 651 -17.77 3.03 32.43
N ALA A 652 -18.97 3.59 32.32
CA ALA A 652 -20.18 2.86 31.99
C ALA A 652 -20.12 2.13 30.64
N GLN A 653 -19.40 2.67 29.66
CA GLN A 653 -19.15 1.98 28.39
C GLN A 653 -18.24 0.74 28.56
N TYR A 654 -17.29 0.78 29.49
CA TYR A 654 -16.41 -0.33 29.83
C TYR A 654 -17.15 -1.42 30.62
N GLU A 655 -17.98 -1.05 31.60
CA GLU A 655 -18.83 -1.95 32.41
C GLU A 655 -20.24 -2.08 31.81
N TRP A 656 -20.33 -2.35 30.51
CA TRP A 656 -21.55 -2.24 29.72
C TRP A 656 -22.72 -3.06 30.25
N ALA A 657 -22.53 -4.25 30.78
CA ALA A 657 -23.63 -5.08 31.31
C ALA A 657 -24.41 -4.39 32.44
N ARG A 658 -23.72 -3.65 33.33
CA ARG A 658 -24.34 -2.84 34.37
C ARG A 658 -25.06 -1.61 33.81
N ALA A 659 -24.41 -0.95 32.83
CA ALA A 659 -24.95 0.21 32.18
C ALA A 659 -26.24 -0.11 31.40
N GLU A 660 -26.26 -1.23 30.68
CA GLU A 660 -27.41 -1.66 29.90
C GLU A 660 -28.62 -1.99 30.76
N ALA A 661 -28.40 -2.69 31.87
CA ALA A 661 -29.46 -2.98 32.87
C ALA A 661 -30.05 -1.67 33.41
N ARG A 662 -29.20 -0.67 33.72
CA ARG A 662 -29.65 0.62 34.24
C ARG A 662 -30.39 1.45 33.18
N LEU A 663 -29.89 1.49 31.96
CA LEU A 663 -30.57 2.14 30.82
C LEU A 663 -31.97 1.55 30.54
N ALA A 664 -32.14 0.25 30.79
CA ALA A 664 -33.42 -0.43 30.61
C ALA A 664 -34.43 -0.19 31.77
N SER A 665 -33.90 0.01 32.98
CA SER A 665 -34.73 0.15 34.21
C SER A 665 -35.07 1.59 34.60
N SER A 666 -34.25 2.57 34.18
CA SER A 666 -34.48 3.97 34.54
C SER A 666 -35.27 4.71 33.47
N GLY A 667 -36.38 5.32 33.87
CA GLY A 667 -36.83 6.54 33.23
C GLY A 667 -35.65 7.53 33.19
N ALA A 668 -35.62 8.48 32.25
CA ALA A 668 -34.55 9.47 32.18
C ALA A 668 -34.62 10.39 33.42
N ASP A 669 -33.97 9.97 34.52
CA ASP A 669 -33.88 10.69 35.79
C ASP A 669 -32.83 11.82 35.77
N GLY A 670 -32.05 11.92 34.70
CA GLY A 670 -30.97 12.92 34.51
C GLY A 670 -29.74 12.69 35.38
N ASP A 671 -29.67 11.64 36.20
CA ASP A 671 -28.48 11.33 37.00
C ASP A 671 -27.36 10.74 36.10
N LEU A 672 -26.31 11.54 35.87
CA LEU A 672 -25.15 11.13 35.05
C LEU A 672 -23.99 10.57 35.88
N ARG A 673 -24.04 10.67 37.21
CA ARG A 673 -22.92 10.32 38.10
C ARG A 673 -22.48 8.89 37.96
N TRP A 674 -23.40 7.96 37.65
CA TRP A 674 -23.08 6.54 37.45
C TRP A 674 -22.34 6.23 36.11
N ILE A 675 -22.39 7.17 35.15
CA ILE A 675 -21.71 7.01 33.85
C ILE A 675 -20.21 7.17 34.03
N HIS A 676 -19.78 7.99 34.98
CA HIS A 676 -18.40 8.40 35.22
C HIS A 676 -17.74 8.80 33.91
N SER A 677 -18.21 9.90 33.29
CA SER A 677 -17.70 10.42 32.03
C SER A 677 -17.78 11.94 31.98
N PRO A 678 -16.73 12.66 32.41
CA PRO A 678 -16.66 14.11 32.21
C PRO A 678 -16.81 14.50 30.72
N LYS A 679 -16.40 13.63 29.79
CA LYS A 679 -16.59 13.83 28.35
C LYS A 679 -18.09 13.94 27.97
N ILE A 680 -18.92 13.05 28.50
CA ILE A 680 -20.39 13.10 28.25
C ILE A 680 -21.04 14.28 28.97
N GLU A 681 -20.57 14.62 30.16
CA GLU A 681 -21.03 15.78 30.91
C GLU A 681 -20.71 17.07 30.14
N GLU A 682 -19.47 17.25 29.71
CA GLU A 682 -19.04 18.39 28.89
C GLU A 682 -19.81 18.47 27.57
N PHE A 683 -19.97 17.30 26.88
CA PHE A 683 -20.79 17.23 25.67
C PHE A 683 -22.23 17.70 25.92
N ALA A 684 -22.85 17.33 27.04
CA ALA A 684 -24.23 17.74 27.36
C ALA A 684 -24.32 19.26 27.55
N HIS A 685 -23.36 19.90 28.24
CA HIS A 685 -23.30 21.34 28.41
C HIS A 685 -23.08 22.07 27.07
N VAL A 686 -22.12 21.61 26.27
CA VAL A 686 -21.86 22.20 24.94
C VAL A 686 -23.06 22.02 23.99
N LEU A 687 -23.77 20.91 24.09
CA LEU A 687 -25.01 20.73 23.33
C LEU A 687 -26.11 21.69 23.73
N GLU A 688 -26.26 21.96 25.02
CA GLU A 688 -27.23 22.95 25.54
C GLU A 688 -26.98 24.32 24.91
N ASP A 689 -25.74 24.80 24.92
CA ASP A 689 -25.31 26.06 24.28
C ASP A 689 -25.57 26.07 22.75
N LEU A 690 -25.28 24.95 22.06
CA LEU A 690 -25.52 24.85 20.64
C LEU A 690 -27.01 24.94 20.27
N LEU A 691 -27.87 24.35 21.10
CA LEU A 691 -29.32 24.30 20.87
C LEU A 691 -30.00 25.65 21.19
N GLU A 692 -29.34 26.59 21.85
CA GLU A 692 -29.82 27.97 22.02
C GLU A 692 -29.99 28.71 20.68
N ARG A 693 -29.20 28.33 19.65
CA ARG A 693 -29.37 28.90 18.32
C ARG A 693 -30.63 28.34 17.66
N PRO A 694 -31.60 29.18 17.26
CA PRO A 694 -32.80 28.73 16.60
C PRO A 694 -32.48 27.95 15.32
N GLY A 695 -33.12 26.78 15.13
CA GLY A 695 -32.99 25.97 13.93
C GLY A 695 -31.65 25.17 13.80
N ALA A 696 -30.65 25.37 14.67
CA ALA A 696 -29.40 24.64 14.62
C ALA A 696 -29.63 23.12 14.81
N LYS A 697 -29.12 22.30 13.91
CA LYS A 697 -29.13 20.85 14.01
C LYS A 697 -27.70 20.33 14.13
N VAL A 698 -27.53 19.35 15.00
CA VAL A 698 -26.24 18.80 15.41
C VAL A 698 -26.12 17.34 15.02
N VAL A 699 -25.01 16.96 14.36
CA VAL A 699 -24.70 15.56 14.05
C VAL A 699 -23.57 15.10 14.95
N VAL A 700 -23.82 14.05 15.74
CA VAL A 700 -22.88 13.50 16.73
C VAL A 700 -22.35 12.16 16.25
N PHE A 701 -21.04 12.07 16.03
CA PHE A 701 -20.40 10.86 15.56
C PHE A 701 -19.61 10.12 16.63
N SER A 702 -19.71 8.81 16.60
CA SER A 702 -18.82 7.88 17.32
C SER A 702 -18.71 6.54 16.57
N GLN A 703 -17.54 5.89 16.64
CA GLN A 703 -17.40 4.49 16.20
C GLN A 703 -18.13 3.51 17.14
N TRP A 704 -18.47 3.95 18.37
CA TRP A 704 -19.05 3.13 19.43
C TRP A 704 -20.54 3.41 19.62
N GLU A 705 -21.40 2.49 19.20
CA GLU A 705 -22.85 2.59 19.43
C GLU A 705 -23.17 2.75 20.92
N ARG A 706 -22.45 2.04 21.79
CA ARG A 706 -22.63 2.13 23.25
C ARG A 706 -22.37 3.54 23.79
N LEU A 707 -21.37 4.24 23.27
CA LEU A 707 -21.11 5.63 23.64
C LEU A 707 -22.24 6.55 23.19
N LEU A 708 -22.73 6.38 21.98
CA LEU A 708 -23.88 7.15 21.47
C LEU A 708 -25.14 6.92 22.32
N ARG A 709 -25.39 5.69 22.76
CA ARG A 709 -26.52 5.38 23.67
C ARG A 709 -26.40 6.09 25.04
N LEU A 710 -25.18 6.14 25.60
CA LEU A 710 -24.90 6.88 26.85
C LEU A 710 -25.04 8.39 26.64
N ALA A 711 -24.49 8.93 25.56
CA ALA A 711 -24.61 10.35 25.23
C ALA A 711 -26.08 10.76 24.98
N HIS A 712 -26.84 9.94 24.24
CA HIS A 712 -28.28 10.17 24.06
C HIS A 712 -29.03 10.15 25.36
N TYR A 713 -28.75 9.18 26.23
CA TYR A 713 -29.36 9.13 27.58
C TYR A 713 -29.08 10.42 28.38
N ALA A 714 -27.84 10.89 28.35
CA ALA A 714 -27.41 12.08 29.07
C ALA A 714 -28.15 13.36 28.66
N VAL A 715 -28.40 13.52 27.35
CA VAL A 715 -29.04 14.72 26.81
C VAL A 715 -30.58 14.63 26.74
N LYS A 716 -31.16 13.45 26.96
CA LYS A 716 -32.61 13.23 26.89
C LYS A 716 -33.42 14.18 27.80
N PRO A 717 -33.02 14.43 29.07
CA PRO A 717 -33.75 15.38 29.93
C PRO A 717 -33.71 16.81 29.38
N LEU A 718 -32.59 17.26 28.87
CA LEU A 718 -32.41 18.55 28.20
C LEU A 718 -33.38 18.70 27.02
N LEU A 719 -33.33 17.74 26.09
CA LEU A 719 -34.19 17.74 24.90
C LEU A 719 -35.67 17.70 25.25
N THR A 720 -36.07 16.91 26.27
CA THR A 720 -37.45 16.83 26.73
C THR A 720 -37.94 18.16 27.29
N ARG A 721 -37.13 18.87 28.12
CA ARG A 721 -37.45 20.21 28.64
C ARG A 721 -37.67 21.24 27.55
N ARG A 722 -36.96 21.11 26.43
CA ARG A 722 -37.04 22.01 25.29
C ARG A 722 -38.11 21.61 24.25
N GLY A 723 -38.81 20.49 24.45
CA GLY A 723 -39.72 19.93 23.43
C GLY A 723 -39.04 19.44 22.18
N GLU A 724 -37.72 19.20 22.24
CA GLU A 724 -36.87 18.79 21.15
C GLU A 724 -36.58 17.27 21.19
N ARG A 725 -36.12 16.70 20.09
CA ARG A 725 -35.87 15.25 19.93
C ARG A 725 -34.50 14.97 19.39
N ALA A 726 -34.04 13.75 19.62
CA ALA A 726 -32.86 13.18 18.98
C ALA A 726 -33.21 11.89 18.23
N SER A 727 -32.55 11.66 17.13
CA SER A 727 -32.57 10.41 16.36
C SER A 727 -31.26 9.67 16.50
N VAL A 728 -31.30 8.32 16.50
CA VAL A 728 -30.11 7.47 16.55
C VAL A 728 -30.03 6.66 15.28
N PHE A 729 -28.85 6.67 14.65
CA PHE A 729 -28.57 6.04 13.37
C PHE A 729 -27.37 5.09 13.48
N HIS A 730 -27.55 3.81 13.24
CA HIS A 730 -26.48 2.81 13.35
C HIS A 730 -26.54 1.71 12.30
N GLY A 731 -25.44 1.01 12.14
CA GLY A 731 -25.25 0.00 11.10
C GLY A 731 -26.18 -1.22 11.18
N GLY A 732 -26.74 -1.52 12.35
CA GLY A 732 -27.67 -2.63 12.55
C GLY A 732 -29.11 -2.39 12.07
N MET A 733 -29.46 -1.16 11.70
CA MET A 733 -30.80 -0.83 11.19
C MET A 733 -31.01 -1.36 9.77
N ASP A 734 -32.24 -1.77 9.43
CA ASP A 734 -32.65 -2.06 8.07
C ASP A 734 -32.71 -0.78 7.19
N THR A 735 -32.69 -0.96 5.88
CA THR A 735 -32.59 0.15 4.92
C THR A 735 -33.77 1.15 5.02
N ARG A 736 -34.99 0.65 5.26
CA ARG A 736 -36.19 1.49 5.34
C ARG A 736 -36.19 2.35 6.62
N THR A 737 -35.85 1.76 7.73
CA THR A 737 -35.72 2.47 9.02
C THR A 737 -34.63 3.54 8.94
N ARG A 738 -33.49 3.25 8.30
CA ARG A 738 -32.41 4.23 8.06
C ARG A 738 -32.91 5.44 7.27
N GLN A 739 -33.65 5.23 6.19
CA GLN A 739 -34.19 6.31 5.38
C GLN A 739 -35.15 7.19 6.19
N ASN A 740 -36.07 6.58 6.92
CA ASN A 740 -37.03 7.30 7.77
C ASN A 740 -36.33 8.18 8.82
N VAL A 741 -35.26 7.69 9.46
CA VAL A 741 -34.50 8.46 10.46
C VAL A 741 -33.87 9.70 9.82
N ILE A 742 -33.31 9.56 8.61
CA ILE A 742 -32.68 10.68 7.91
C ILE A 742 -33.73 11.69 7.46
N ASP A 743 -34.84 11.23 6.90
CA ASP A 743 -35.90 12.09 6.39
C ASP A 743 -36.56 12.85 7.54
N ASN A 744 -36.80 12.20 8.70
CA ASN A 744 -37.26 12.86 9.90
C ASN A 744 -36.29 13.92 10.40
N PHE A 745 -34.98 13.60 10.46
CA PHE A 745 -33.96 14.57 10.86
C PHE A 745 -33.91 15.80 9.92
N ARG A 746 -34.20 15.63 8.64
CA ARG A 746 -34.23 16.74 7.67
C ARG A 746 -35.47 17.62 7.82
N VAL A 747 -36.64 16.99 7.90
CA VAL A 747 -37.92 17.67 7.77
C VAL A 747 -38.49 18.11 9.13
N ASP A 748 -38.33 17.29 10.17
CA ASP A 748 -38.87 17.59 11.48
C ASP A 748 -37.97 18.59 12.22
N GLU A 749 -38.49 19.81 12.43
CA GLU A 749 -37.79 20.89 13.13
C GLU A 749 -37.55 20.58 14.62
N THR A 750 -38.34 19.70 15.21
CA THR A 750 -38.17 19.28 16.61
C THR A 750 -37.02 18.28 16.78
N THR A 751 -36.64 17.58 15.72
CA THR A 751 -35.51 16.64 15.70
C THR A 751 -34.20 17.39 15.43
N ARG A 752 -33.55 17.84 16.55
CA ARG A 752 -32.37 18.72 16.49
C ARG A 752 -31.04 17.99 16.54
N VAL A 753 -30.99 16.74 16.98
CA VAL A 753 -29.75 15.97 17.17
C VAL A 753 -29.85 14.64 16.47
N LEU A 754 -28.80 14.31 15.69
CA LEU A 754 -28.64 13.01 15.06
C LEU A 754 -27.38 12.31 15.59
N PHE A 755 -27.55 11.24 16.35
CA PHE A 755 -26.45 10.36 16.77
C PHE A 755 -26.16 9.32 15.67
N SER A 756 -24.93 9.26 15.15
CA SER A 756 -24.57 8.37 14.06
C SER A 756 -23.27 7.59 14.32
N THR A 757 -23.29 6.28 14.05
CA THR A 757 -22.05 5.50 14.00
C THR A 757 -21.35 5.68 12.64
N ASP A 758 -20.00 5.45 12.58
CA ASP A 758 -19.25 5.51 11.33
C ASP A 758 -19.83 4.59 10.25
N ALA A 759 -20.20 3.36 10.61
CA ALA A 759 -20.80 2.39 9.69
C ALA A 759 -22.21 2.83 9.22
N GLY A 760 -22.97 3.48 10.09
CA GLY A 760 -24.25 4.06 9.75
C GLY A 760 -24.09 5.30 8.86
N GLY A 761 -23.16 6.17 9.21
CA GLY A 761 -22.93 7.47 8.56
C GLY A 761 -22.39 7.42 7.14
N LEU A 762 -21.97 6.26 6.62
CA LEU A 762 -21.48 6.14 5.24
C LEU A 762 -22.60 6.48 4.24
N GLY A 763 -22.33 7.48 3.38
CA GLY A 763 -23.23 7.89 2.31
C GLY A 763 -24.34 8.87 2.70
N LEU A 764 -24.39 9.35 3.95
CA LEU A 764 -25.33 10.38 4.37
C LEU A 764 -24.97 11.73 3.72
N ASN A 765 -25.99 12.43 3.25
CA ASN A 765 -25.91 13.81 2.77
C ASN A 765 -26.70 14.66 3.77
N LEU A 766 -26.05 15.43 4.62
CA LEU A 766 -26.68 16.18 5.72
C LEU A 766 -26.39 17.69 5.65
N GLN A 767 -25.77 18.13 4.56
CA GLN A 767 -25.38 19.54 4.36
C GLN A 767 -26.54 20.50 4.27
N ASP A 768 -27.71 20.01 3.90
CA ASP A 768 -28.96 20.77 3.80
C ASP A 768 -29.72 20.86 5.15
N ALA A 769 -29.30 20.08 6.13
CA ALA A 769 -30.01 19.94 7.39
C ALA A 769 -29.19 20.39 8.61
N ALA A 770 -27.87 20.27 8.60
CA ALA A 770 -27.05 20.53 9.76
C ALA A 770 -25.82 21.37 9.44
N SER A 771 -25.37 22.17 10.41
CA SER A 771 -24.13 22.98 10.35
C SER A 771 -23.14 22.67 11.47
N VAL A 772 -23.47 21.75 12.38
CA VAL A 772 -22.60 21.37 13.50
C VAL A 772 -22.28 19.89 13.48
N VAL A 773 -21.00 19.54 13.57
CA VAL A 773 -20.48 18.17 13.66
C VAL A 773 -19.76 17.99 14.99
N VAL A 774 -20.17 17.00 15.76
CA VAL A 774 -19.52 16.62 17.02
C VAL A 774 -18.86 15.26 16.87
N ASN A 775 -17.57 15.18 17.19
CA ASN A 775 -16.81 13.93 17.29
C ASN A 775 -16.58 13.62 18.78
N LEU A 776 -17.30 12.62 19.32
CA LEU A 776 -17.15 12.22 20.73
C LEU A 776 -15.83 11.51 21.02
N GLU A 777 -15.14 11.04 20.00
CA GLU A 777 -13.77 10.55 20.09
C GLU A 777 -13.04 10.76 18.76
N VAL A 778 -11.69 10.71 18.81
CA VAL A 778 -10.83 10.81 17.62
C VAL A 778 -10.57 9.42 17.04
N PRO A 779 -10.91 9.14 15.78
CA PRO A 779 -10.58 7.89 15.12
C PRO A 779 -9.07 7.79 14.84
N TRP A 780 -8.53 6.55 14.76
CA TRP A 780 -7.13 6.32 14.39
C TRP A 780 -6.77 6.73 12.95
N ASN A 781 -7.78 6.79 12.10
CA ASN A 781 -7.63 7.12 10.70
C ASN A 781 -8.15 8.52 10.43
N PRO A 782 -7.29 9.47 10.00
CA PRO A 782 -7.72 10.83 9.66
C PRO A 782 -8.81 10.85 8.59
N ALA A 783 -8.79 9.91 7.65
CA ALA A 783 -9.80 9.79 6.62
C ALA A 783 -11.23 9.60 7.19
N VAL A 784 -11.37 8.83 8.29
CA VAL A 784 -12.68 8.64 8.93
C VAL A 784 -13.18 9.96 9.53
N LEU A 785 -12.27 10.75 10.10
CA LEU A 785 -12.61 12.07 10.64
C LEU A 785 -13.12 13.01 9.53
N GLU A 786 -12.37 13.10 8.42
CA GLU A 786 -12.78 13.90 7.27
C GLU A 786 -14.07 13.35 6.62
N GLN A 787 -14.27 12.02 6.62
CA GLN A 787 -15.53 11.41 6.18
C GLN A 787 -16.72 11.85 7.02
N ARG A 788 -16.59 11.91 8.35
CA ARG A 788 -17.63 12.41 9.26
C ARG A 788 -17.96 13.87 8.94
N ILE A 789 -16.96 14.72 8.86
CA ILE A 789 -17.10 16.15 8.58
C ILE A 789 -17.70 16.38 7.18
N GLY A 790 -17.26 15.63 6.19
CA GLY A 790 -17.76 15.67 4.83
C GLY A 790 -19.22 15.23 4.65
N ARG A 791 -19.92 14.80 5.70
CA ARG A 791 -21.38 14.58 5.67
C ARG A 791 -22.15 15.89 5.76
N VAL A 792 -21.57 16.90 6.39
CA VAL A 792 -22.15 18.22 6.61
C VAL A 792 -21.42 19.30 5.82
N HIS A 793 -20.08 19.33 5.85
CA HIS A 793 -19.26 20.29 5.15
C HIS A 793 -18.97 19.79 3.71
N ARG A 794 -19.88 20.06 2.83
CA ARG A 794 -19.82 19.67 1.39
C ARG A 794 -20.68 20.58 0.54
N MET A 795 -20.64 20.41 -0.77
CA MET A 795 -21.47 21.18 -1.71
C MET A 795 -22.93 21.24 -1.32
N GLY A 796 -23.52 22.43 -1.44
CA GLY A 796 -24.89 22.72 -1.01
C GLY A 796 -25.01 23.15 0.44
N GLN A 797 -23.94 23.16 1.23
CA GLN A 797 -23.92 23.78 2.56
C GLN A 797 -23.98 25.31 2.42
N ARG A 798 -24.85 25.95 3.17
CA ARG A 798 -25.09 27.40 3.14
C ARG A 798 -24.58 28.11 4.39
N GLU A 799 -24.35 27.37 5.47
CA GLU A 799 -23.93 27.89 6.78
C GLU A 799 -22.49 27.52 7.09
N SER A 800 -21.81 28.36 7.87
CA SER A 800 -20.50 28.02 8.43
C SER A 800 -20.58 26.75 9.26
N VAL A 801 -19.67 25.81 9.00
CA VAL A 801 -19.68 24.51 9.68
C VAL A 801 -18.78 24.55 10.89
N GLN A 802 -19.34 24.24 12.05
CA GLN A 802 -18.61 24.10 13.30
C GLN A 802 -18.33 22.63 13.58
N VAL A 803 -17.05 22.27 13.78
CA VAL A 803 -16.61 20.92 14.10
C VAL A 803 -16.05 20.89 15.51
N LEU A 804 -16.60 20.04 16.36
CA LEU A 804 -16.22 19.91 17.76
C LEU A 804 -15.61 18.53 18.02
N HIS A 805 -14.41 18.52 18.61
CA HIS A 805 -13.68 17.30 18.95
C HIS A 805 -13.58 17.16 20.47
N PHE A 806 -14.05 16.06 21.03
CA PHE A 806 -13.90 15.76 22.45
C PHE A 806 -12.70 14.81 22.65
N VAL A 807 -11.68 15.26 23.36
CA VAL A 807 -10.40 14.56 23.54
C VAL A 807 -10.06 14.44 25.02
N THR A 808 -9.68 13.25 25.45
CA THR A 808 -9.26 13.01 26.83
C THR A 808 -7.79 13.34 26.98
N ARG A 809 -7.48 14.33 27.87
CA ARG A 809 -6.13 14.80 28.19
C ARG A 809 -5.32 13.75 28.96
N GLY A 810 -4.01 13.68 28.75
CA GLY A 810 -3.10 12.76 29.43
C GLY A 810 -3.35 11.29 29.10
N ALA A 811 -4.12 10.98 28.08
CA ALA A 811 -4.52 9.63 27.72
C ALA A 811 -4.17 9.28 26.27
N ILE A 812 -4.45 8.05 25.89
CA ILE A 812 -4.14 7.54 24.52
C ILE A 812 -4.81 8.38 23.41
N GLU A 813 -5.95 9.02 23.66
CA GLU A 813 -6.66 9.83 22.65
C GLU A 813 -5.88 11.08 22.24
N GLU A 814 -5.25 11.76 23.16
CA GLU A 814 -4.40 12.93 22.87
C GLU A 814 -3.28 12.55 21.92
N ARG A 815 -2.64 11.42 22.18
CA ARG A 815 -1.55 10.90 21.35
C ARG A 815 -2.03 10.39 19.99
N VAL A 816 -3.21 9.79 19.94
CA VAL A 816 -3.84 9.39 18.66
C VAL A 816 -4.05 10.62 17.78
N ARG A 817 -4.47 11.73 18.34
CA ARG A 817 -4.67 12.98 17.61
C ARG A 817 -3.37 13.49 16.98
N GLN A 818 -2.26 13.51 17.73
CA GLN A 818 -0.94 13.88 17.20
C GLN A 818 -0.53 12.99 16.01
N VAL A 819 -0.73 11.69 16.12
CA VAL A 819 -0.45 10.75 15.01
C VAL A 819 -1.33 11.00 13.79
N VAL A 820 -2.57 11.41 13.99
CA VAL A 820 -3.51 11.75 12.90
C VAL A 820 -3.05 13.01 12.16
N GLU A 821 -2.62 14.04 12.89
CA GLU A 821 -2.10 15.29 12.32
C GLU A 821 -0.81 15.05 11.50
N ASN A 822 0.14 14.27 12.02
CA ASN A 822 1.37 13.91 11.31
C ASN A 822 1.11 13.09 10.03
N LYS A 823 0.10 12.22 10.01
CA LYS A 823 -0.27 11.47 8.81
C LYS A 823 -0.85 12.34 7.69
N LYS A 824 -1.58 13.39 8.05
CA LYS A 824 -2.12 14.34 7.08
C LYS A 824 -0.98 15.09 6.38
N ALA A 825 -0.01 15.60 7.14
CA ALA A 825 1.17 16.27 6.61
C ALA A 825 2.00 15.36 5.68
N LEU A 826 2.16 14.07 6.03
CA LEU A 826 2.83 13.11 5.16
C LEU A 826 2.12 12.93 3.80
N PHE A 827 0.81 12.83 3.82
CA PHE A 827 0.02 12.65 2.61
C PHE A 827 0.15 13.87 1.67
N GLU A 828 0.08 15.07 2.23
CA GLU A 828 0.23 16.32 1.50
C GLU A 828 1.61 16.37 0.84
N GLY A 829 2.69 16.10 1.57
CA GLY A 829 4.04 16.08 1.03
C GLY A 829 4.31 15.04 -0.07
N LEU A 830 3.60 13.91 -0.06
CA LEU A 830 3.80 12.84 -1.07
C LEU A 830 3.08 13.10 -2.40
N LEU A 831 1.91 13.71 -2.39
CA LEU A 831 1.04 13.78 -3.57
C LEU A 831 0.68 15.21 -4.02
N VAL A 832 0.83 16.19 -3.14
CA VAL A 832 0.41 17.59 -3.40
C VAL A 832 1.61 18.51 -3.58
N ASP A 833 2.60 18.43 -2.69
CA ASP A 833 3.77 19.32 -2.74
C ASP A 833 4.73 18.97 -3.88
N GLU A 834 5.37 19.98 -4.49
CA GLU A 834 6.42 19.81 -5.52
C GLU A 834 7.76 19.30 -4.96
N VAL A 835 7.77 18.78 -3.76
CA VAL A 835 8.98 18.30 -3.08
C VAL A 835 9.38 16.92 -3.57
N ASP A 836 10.65 16.73 -3.92
CA ASP A 836 11.16 15.42 -4.37
C ASP A 836 11.46 14.44 -3.25
N ARG A 837 11.63 14.92 -2.02
CA ARG A 837 11.94 14.10 -0.85
C ARG A 837 11.14 14.53 0.37
N VAL A 838 10.51 13.56 1.02
CA VAL A 838 9.79 13.74 2.29
C VAL A 838 10.46 12.89 3.36
N VAL A 839 10.99 13.53 4.41
CA VAL A 839 11.54 12.85 5.59
C VAL A 839 10.40 12.58 6.56
N LEU A 840 10.30 11.35 7.03
CA LEU A 840 9.25 10.94 7.96
C LEU A 840 9.69 11.23 9.39
N ASP A 841 8.83 11.88 10.17
CA ASP A 841 9.01 11.99 11.61
C ASP A 841 9.04 10.61 12.28
N GLU A 842 9.76 10.47 13.39
CA GLU A 842 9.87 9.21 14.14
C GLU A 842 8.50 8.59 14.46
N ALA A 843 7.51 9.41 14.75
CA ALA A 843 6.14 8.96 15.03
C ALA A 843 5.43 8.30 13.83
N VAL A 844 5.76 8.72 12.60
CA VAL A 844 5.21 8.17 11.35
C VAL A 844 5.98 6.92 10.91
N GLN A 845 7.29 6.90 11.15
CA GLN A 845 8.20 5.81 10.80
C GLN A 845 7.94 4.52 11.58
N ALA A 846 7.45 4.65 12.81
CA ALA A 846 7.34 3.54 13.74
C ALA A 846 6.38 2.44 13.27
N SER A 847 6.74 1.17 13.44
CA SER A 847 5.82 0.05 13.33
C SER A 847 4.65 0.23 14.29
N PHE A 848 3.53 -0.49 14.08
CA PHE A 848 2.38 -0.41 15.01
C PHE A 848 2.81 -0.62 16.47
N VAL A 849 3.70 -1.59 16.72
CA VAL A 849 4.21 -1.90 18.06
C VAL A 849 5.10 -0.77 18.60
N GLU A 850 5.96 -0.18 17.77
CA GLU A 850 6.79 0.97 18.14
C GLU A 850 5.97 2.24 18.36
N ARG A 851 4.98 2.51 17.50
CA ARG A 851 4.03 3.61 17.72
C ARG A 851 3.31 3.48 19.05
N VAL A 852 2.86 2.28 19.38
CA VAL A 852 2.26 2.03 20.69
C VAL A 852 3.29 2.18 21.82
N ARG A 853 4.56 1.78 21.60
CA ARG A 853 5.66 1.97 22.57
C ARG A 853 5.90 3.47 22.82
N THR A 854 6.04 4.28 21.77
CA THR A 854 6.19 5.75 21.86
C THR A 854 4.97 6.38 22.53
N LEU A 855 3.77 5.94 22.17
CA LEU A 855 2.51 6.35 22.79
C LEU A 855 2.44 6.02 24.30
N MET A 856 3.20 5.04 24.78
CA MET A 856 3.18 4.61 26.19
C MET A 856 4.39 5.10 26.99
N SER A 857 5.48 5.53 26.36
CA SER A 857 6.70 5.98 27.03
C SER A 857 6.73 7.48 27.34
N ALA A 858 5.94 8.28 26.67
CA ALA A 858 5.69 9.69 27.01
C ALA A 858 4.49 9.80 27.95
#